data_1e7b403c1e0ff3ee8d04236e3afecac3
#
_entry.id   1e7b403c1e0ff3ee8d04236e3afecac3
#
_cell.length_a   1.000
_cell.length_b   1.000
_cell.length_c   1.000
_cell.angle_alpha   90.00
_cell.angle_beta   90.00
_cell.angle_gamma   90.00
#
_symmetry.space_group_name_H-M   'P 1'
#
loop_
_entity.id
_entity.type
_entity.pdbx_description
1 polymer ?
#
loop_
_entity_poly.entity_id
_entity_poly.type
_entity_poly.pdbx_seq_one_letter_code
_entity_poly.pdbx_strand_id
1 'polypeptide(L)'
;MKRFAAVTLAVLMLLTVFASAASAQDAIEIRGPVFNGSNIQEIVGTDGITIDATQFAAFFYDINDNVTTETLSIINVPGNNGNVIGEGGLVYETQIQQVEYEFTDAAGWDNYSVIGFFAEKYIPLKPNSADKLAKLVLDSDDRYTIRTGETLDLGEGYAIEAKQVDVDGEKVWLEFTKDGEFVDDEIISATDPDRSTWEVELDDIEDEDDVVVLKVHVNQVFQGAVDSIAQIEGLWLIDYANAMTIESDDEFGELNDVSIQGDRLVIRNDDTITLTRDSTKEIAEGMFFKVADTPSNVLRFYVMKEITDPGTYEVRGQVATGDFTWDATNFAGFFYDIDDDVTTETLSVTGLNGGNVIPDGGLVYQTTIQNVDFDYEDWGQYPVLGFFAEKYIPLKPNSADKLAKLILDSDDRYTIRTGETLDLGEGYALEAKQVDVEGEKVWLEFTKDGEFVDDEIISVVNSSQSNWEVELDDIQDEDDVVVFRVHVNQVFQGAVDSIAQIEGLWLIDYANAMTIESDDEFGELNDVSIQGDTLVIRNDDSFTLTRDSEKEIAEGMFFKVADTPANELRYYPFVERTVGEVSEIDDEEEGPSENVTAPGEENVTAPEDENVTAPDENVTEPGETPVEEPTVGDTPEEEGGEGAPGFGVVLGLAGLLAVVYLVRRNN
;
A
#
# COMPACT_ATOMS: atom_id res chain seq x y z
N MET A 1 40.58 6.66 32.40
CA MET A 1 39.49 5.82 31.92
C MET A 1 38.15 6.28 32.51
N LYS A 2 37.75 7.54 32.33
CA LYS A 2 36.44 8.09 32.72
C LYS A 2 36.00 9.28 31.80
N ARG A 3 36.52 9.36 30.57
CA ARG A 3 36.19 10.42 29.61
C ARG A 3 35.74 9.88 28.23
N PHE A 4 35.67 8.56 28.09
CA PHE A 4 35.18 7.93 26.85
C PHE A 4 33.72 7.43 26.92
N ALA A 5 33.09 7.43 28.10
CA ALA A 5 31.73 6.99 28.30
C ALA A 5 30.67 8.10 28.13
N ALA A 6 31.10 9.36 28.02
CA ALA A 6 30.14 10.49 27.88
C ALA A 6 29.93 10.95 26.42
N VAL A 7 30.81 10.52 25.50
CA VAL A 7 30.68 10.86 24.07
C VAL A 7 29.85 9.82 23.32
N THR A 8 29.84 8.57 23.81
CA THR A 8 29.02 7.49 23.20
C THR A 8 27.55 7.59 23.60
N LEU A 9 27.20 8.29 24.68
CA LEU A 9 25.80 8.49 25.08
C LEU A 9 25.16 9.73 24.45
N ALA A 10 25.97 10.69 23.98
CA ALA A 10 25.45 11.87 23.28
C ALA A 10 25.24 11.64 21.78
N VAL A 11 25.90 10.65 21.19
CA VAL A 11 25.68 10.22 19.80
C VAL A 11 24.49 9.24 19.68
N LEU A 12 24.09 8.59 20.79
CA LEU A 12 22.91 7.71 20.82
C LEU A 12 21.59 8.45 21.11
N MET A 13 21.65 9.76 21.46
CA MET A 13 20.45 10.59 21.69
C MET A 13 20.14 11.55 20.54
N LEU A 14 20.90 11.51 19.44
CA LEU A 14 20.63 12.32 18.24
C LEU A 14 20.16 11.46 17.05
N LEU A 15 19.81 10.20 17.31
CA LEU A 15 19.17 9.29 16.35
C LEU A 15 17.76 8.89 16.82
N THR A 16 17.05 9.77 17.53
CA THR A 16 15.60 9.73 17.55
C THR A 16 15.11 10.47 16.31
N VAL A 17 15.38 9.87 15.23
CA VAL A 17 14.84 10.05 13.91
C VAL A 17 13.33 10.13 13.98
N PHE A 18 12.81 11.08 13.28
CA PHE A 18 11.51 11.11 12.68
C PHE A 18 11.31 9.86 11.78
N ALA A 19 11.11 8.70 12.34
CA ALA A 19 10.32 7.70 11.68
C ALA A 19 8.92 8.31 11.66
N SER A 20 8.58 9.03 10.60
CA SER A 20 7.18 9.24 10.26
C SER A 20 6.61 7.83 10.15
N ALA A 21 5.92 7.36 11.19
CA ALA A 21 5.05 6.23 11.04
C ALA A 21 4.10 6.66 9.90
N ALA A 22 4.30 6.10 8.72
CA ALA A 22 3.31 6.21 7.67
C ALA A 22 2.04 5.67 8.32
N SER A 23 1.07 6.53 8.59
CA SER A 23 -0.22 6.08 9.08
C SER A 23 -0.75 5.10 8.06
N ALA A 24 -1.08 3.88 8.49
CA ALA A 24 -1.69 2.91 7.61
C ALA A 24 -2.97 3.54 7.04
N GLN A 25 -3.09 3.52 5.73
CA GLN A 25 -4.25 4.03 5.02
C GLN A 25 -5.24 2.88 4.79
N ASP A 26 -6.52 3.18 4.73
CA ASP A 26 -7.55 2.19 4.37
C ASP A 26 -7.40 1.73 2.92
N ALA A 27 -6.91 2.61 2.04
CA ALA A 27 -6.64 2.34 0.63
C ALA A 27 -5.53 3.26 0.10
N ILE A 28 -4.82 2.80 -0.93
CA ILE A 28 -3.83 3.57 -1.68
C ILE A 28 -4.34 3.80 -3.11
N GLU A 29 -4.32 5.06 -3.54
CA GLU A 29 -4.58 5.43 -4.94
C GLU A 29 -3.24 5.52 -5.70
N ILE A 30 -3.05 4.67 -6.71
CA ILE A 30 -1.94 4.81 -7.66
C ILE A 30 -2.48 5.46 -8.93
N ARG A 31 -2.11 6.72 -9.14
CA ARG A 31 -2.57 7.54 -10.25
C ARG A 31 -1.76 7.30 -11.52
N GLY A 32 -2.44 7.21 -12.66
CA GLY A 32 -1.85 7.26 -13.99
C GLY A 32 -1.72 8.69 -14.54
N PRO A 33 -1.38 8.82 -15.85
CA PRO A 33 -1.29 10.12 -16.52
C PRO A 33 -2.60 10.90 -16.51
N VAL A 34 -2.51 12.20 -16.30
CA VAL A 34 -3.64 13.13 -16.35
C VAL A 34 -3.94 13.54 -17.79
N PHE A 35 -5.17 13.43 -18.20
CA PHE A 35 -5.68 13.87 -19.51
C PHE A 35 -6.54 15.10 -19.34
N ASN A 36 -6.29 16.11 -20.16
CA ASN A 36 -6.96 17.40 -20.11
C ASN A 36 -7.32 17.89 -21.52
N GLY A 37 -8.56 18.27 -21.76
CA GLY A 37 -9.06 18.77 -23.03
C GLY A 37 -10.50 19.24 -22.94
N SER A 38 -11.10 19.66 -24.04
CA SER A 38 -12.51 20.08 -24.04
C SER A 38 -13.49 18.91 -24.16
N ASN A 39 -13.02 17.74 -24.64
CA ASN A 39 -13.81 16.55 -24.83
C ASN A 39 -12.92 15.34 -25.20
N ILE A 40 -13.48 14.12 -25.16
CA ILE A 40 -12.77 12.89 -25.49
C ILE A 40 -12.14 12.92 -26.91
N GLN A 41 -12.81 13.47 -27.91
CA GLN A 41 -12.27 13.51 -29.27
C GLN A 41 -11.00 14.35 -29.38
N GLU A 42 -10.94 15.47 -28.65
CA GLU A 42 -9.73 16.31 -28.60
C GLU A 42 -8.58 15.61 -27.87
N ILE A 43 -8.86 14.98 -26.72
CA ILE A 43 -7.89 14.24 -25.92
C ILE A 43 -7.30 13.07 -26.71
N VAL A 44 -8.16 12.25 -27.31
CA VAL A 44 -7.76 11.02 -28.03
C VAL A 44 -7.16 11.33 -29.41
N GLY A 45 -7.60 12.43 -30.05
CA GLY A 45 -7.13 12.80 -31.39
C GLY A 45 -7.49 11.74 -32.45
N THR A 46 -6.63 11.59 -33.48
CA THR A 46 -6.79 10.60 -34.55
C THR A 46 -6.11 9.26 -34.24
N ASP A 47 -5.07 9.29 -33.46
CA ASP A 47 -4.15 8.15 -33.22
C ASP A 47 -4.48 7.36 -31.94
N GLY A 48 -5.37 7.89 -31.10
CA GLY A 48 -5.67 7.35 -29.79
C GLY A 48 -4.64 7.78 -28.74
N ILE A 49 -4.90 7.43 -27.49
CA ILE A 49 -3.93 7.52 -26.39
C ILE A 49 -3.71 6.11 -25.84
N THR A 50 -2.49 5.80 -25.46
CA THR A 50 -2.12 4.52 -24.84
C THR A 50 -1.30 4.80 -23.60
N ILE A 51 -1.65 4.15 -22.52
CA ILE A 51 -0.98 4.16 -21.23
C ILE A 51 -0.34 2.79 -21.06
N ASP A 52 0.94 2.75 -20.74
CA ASP A 52 1.68 1.53 -20.41
C ASP A 52 2.33 1.63 -19.03
N ALA A 53 3.04 0.59 -18.62
CA ALA A 53 3.67 0.54 -17.32
C ALA A 53 4.79 1.59 -17.11
N THR A 54 5.31 2.22 -18.16
CA THR A 54 6.29 3.31 -18.00
C THR A 54 5.64 4.61 -17.53
N GLN A 55 4.33 4.75 -17.72
CA GLN A 55 3.53 5.94 -17.40
C GLN A 55 2.57 5.70 -16.23
N PHE A 56 2.10 4.46 -16.04
CA PHE A 56 1.17 4.07 -14.99
C PHE A 56 1.84 3.07 -14.03
N ALA A 57 2.17 3.56 -12.86
CA ALA A 57 2.95 2.81 -11.87
C ALA A 57 2.25 1.54 -11.36
N ALA A 58 0.92 1.45 -11.47
CA ALA A 58 0.18 0.26 -11.08
C ALA A 58 0.43 -0.93 -12.03
N PHE A 59 0.66 -0.70 -13.33
CA PHE A 59 0.94 -1.78 -14.27
C PHE A 59 2.30 -2.43 -13.99
N PHE A 60 2.38 -3.74 -14.22
CA PHE A 60 3.61 -4.49 -14.03
C PHE A 60 4.75 -3.94 -14.90
N TYR A 61 5.87 -3.68 -14.26
CA TYR A 61 7.10 -3.24 -14.90
C TYR A 61 8.32 -3.91 -14.26
N ASP A 62 9.09 -4.60 -15.09
CA ASP A 62 10.39 -5.08 -14.70
C ASP A 62 11.47 -4.09 -15.15
N ILE A 63 12.17 -3.48 -14.19
CA ILE A 63 13.19 -2.46 -14.48
C ILE A 63 14.46 -3.09 -15.04
N ASN A 64 14.79 -4.32 -14.63
CA ASN A 64 16.00 -5.01 -15.04
C ASN A 64 15.92 -5.45 -16.51
N ASP A 65 14.82 -6.11 -16.87
CA ASP A 65 14.55 -6.57 -18.23
C ASP A 65 13.94 -5.48 -19.13
N ASN A 66 13.50 -4.36 -18.56
CA ASN A 66 12.73 -3.31 -19.23
C ASN A 66 11.47 -3.86 -19.90
N VAL A 67 10.74 -4.69 -19.17
CA VAL A 67 9.56 -5.41 -19.66
C VAL A 67 8.29 -4.78 -19.13
N THR A 68 7.34 -4.58 -20.04
CA THR A 68 5.96 -4.21 -19.77
C THR A 68 5.04 -5.23 -20.41
N THR A 69 3.93 -5.55 -19.77
CA THR A 69 2.96 -6.53 -20.30
C THR A 69 1.65 -5.88 -20.68
N GLU A 70 1.26 -4.81 -20.00
CA GLU A 70 -0.08 -4.23 -20.01
C GLU A 70 -0.12 -2.88 -20.71
N THR A 71 -1.22 -2.63 -21.41
CA THR A 71 -1.57 -1.31 -21.92
C THR A 71 -3.06 -1.04 -21.78
N LEU A 72 -3.44 0.19 -21.47
CA LEU A 72 -4.79 0.70 -21.53
C LEU A 72 -4.86 1.81 -22.56
N SER A 73 -5.73 1.65 -23.56
CA SER A 73 -5.85 2.61 -24.67
C SER A 73 -7.28 3.16 -24.77
N ILE A 74 -7.38 4.47 -25.01
CA ILE A 74 -8.63 5.06 -25.49
C ILE A 74 -8.44 5.39 -26.98
N ILE A 75 -9.18 4.68 -27.83
CA ILE A 75 -9.06 4.80 -29.27
C ILE A 75 -10.19 5.63 -29.89
N ASN A 76 -9.95 6.17 -31.06
CA ASN A 76 -10.96 6.96 -31.76
C ASN A 76 -11.96 6.02 -32.47
N VAL A 77 -13.19 5.95 -31.94
CA VAL A 77 -14.30 5.13 -32.51
C VAL A 77 -15.54 6.00 -32.74
N PRO A 78 -16.45 5.55 -33.61
CA PRO A 78 -17.76 6.18 -33.71
C PRO A 78 -18.50 6.11 -32.37
N GLY A 79 -18.93 7.24 -31.84
CA GLY A 79 -19.59 7.31 -30.53
C GLY A 79 -18.82 8.12 -29.50
N ASN A 80 -17.52 8.32 -29.70
CA ASN A 80 -16.79 9.30 -28.91
C ASN A 80 -17.37 10.69 -29.07
N ASN A 81 -17.93 11.26 -28.03
CA ASN A 81 -18.55 12.58 -28.08
C ASN A 81 -18.65 13.21 -26.67
N GLY A 82 -18.23 14.46 -26.53
CA GLY A 82 -18.25 15.15 -25.24
C GLY A 82 -17.37 14.41 -24.23
N ASN A 83 -17.97 13.92 -23.16
CA ASN A 83 -17.34 13.12 -22.11
C ASN A 83 -17.66 11.61 -22.22
N VAL A 84 -18.01 11.12 -23.41
CA VAL A 84 -18.37 9.72 -23.63
C VAL A 84 -17.32 9.00 -24.46
N ILE A 85 -16.84 7.87 -23.96
CA ILE A 85 -16.05 6.88 -24.69
C ILE A 85 -17.04 5.93 -25.37
N GLY A 86 -16.95 5.78 -26.70
CA GLY A 86 -17.85 4.92 -27.47
C GLY A 86 -17.59 3.43 -27.24
N GLU A 87 -18.54 2.59 -27.69
CA GLU A 87 -18.40 1.12 -27.73
C GLU A 87 -17.10 0.70 -28.43
N GLY A 88 -16.30 -0.18 -27.80
CA GLY A 88 -14.97 -0.61 -28.25
C GLY A 88 -13.89 0.48 -28.17
N GLY A 89 -14.18 1.63 -27.56
CA GLY A 89 -13.28 2.79 -27.47
C GLY A 89 -12.28 2.71 -26.34
N LEU A 90 -12.54 1.91 -25.29
CA LEU A 90 -11.59 1.56 -24.25
C LEU A 90 -11.06 0.17 -24.52
N VAL A 91 -9.73 0.03 -24.58
CA VAL A 91 -9.06 -1.23 -24.90
C VAL A 91 -7.99 -1.51 -23.87
N TYR A 92 -8.19 -2.55 -23.11
CA TYR A 92 -7.15 -3.15 -22.27
C TYR A 92 -6.48 -4.28 -23.05
N GLU A 93 -5.17 -4.32 -23.02
CA GLU A 93 -4.39 -5.35 -23.69
C GLU A 93 -3.24 -5.78 -22.80
N THR A 94 -3.08 -7.10 -22.67
CA THR A 94 -1.90 -7.68 -22.01
C THR A 94 -1.30 -8.79 -22.88
N GLN A 95 0.02 -8.94 -22.78
CA GLN A 95 0.79 -9.92 -23.56
C GLN A 95 1.84 -10.59 -22.69
N ILE A 96 2.00 -11.91 -22.86
CA ILE A 96 3.04 -12.69 -22.21
C ILE A 96 4.41 -12.17 -22.66
N GLN A 97 5.27 -11.92 -21.68
CA GLN A 97 6.66 -11.55 -21.85
C GLN A 97 7.57 -12.55 -21.12
N GLN A 98 8.88 -12.38 -21.26
CA GLN A 98 9.88 -13.19 -20.57
C GLN A 98 10.67 -12.27 -19.65
N VAL A 99 10.88 -12.72 -18.40
CA VAL A 99 11.75 -12.07 -17.42
C VAL A 99 12.75 -13.07 -16.88
N GLU A 100 13.90 -12.61 -16.42
CA GLU A 100 14.90 -13.46 -15.79
C GLU A 100 14.41 -13.91 -14.41
N TYR A 101 14.83 -15.13 -13.99
CA TYR A 101 14.66 -15.54 -12.60
C TYR A 101 15.57 -14.70 -11.70
N GLU A 102 15.21 -14.51 -10.43
CA GLU A 102 16.14 -13.92 -9.46
C GLU A 102 17.41 -14.80 -9.31
N PHE A 103 17.27 -16.11 -9.35
CA PHE A 103 18.38 -17.05 -9.36
C PHE A 103 18.77 -17.44 -10.79
N THR A 104 19.97 -17.06 -11.24
CA THR A 104 20.47 -17.34 -12.61
C THR A 104 21.73 -18.22 -12.68
N ASP A 105 22.27 -18.64 -11.53
CA ASP A 105 23.59 -19.32 -11.47
C ASP A 105 23.56 -20.81 -11.89
N ALA A 106 22.40 -21.36 -12.30
CA ALA A 106 22.30 -22.75 -12.76
C ALA A 106 21.59 -22.86 -14.12
N ALA A 107 21.87 -23.96 -14.85
CA ALA A 107 21.22 -24.25 -16.12
C ALA A 107 19.70 -24.44 -15.93
N GLY A 108 18.90 -23.86 -16.82
CA GLY A 108 17.44 -23.90 -16.76
C GLY A 108 16.80 -22.80 -15.90
N TRP A 109 17.62 -21.89 -15.39
CA TRP A 109 17.17 -20.71 -14.64
C TRP A 109 17.42 -19.42 -15.44
N ASP A 110 17.21 -19.43 -16.75
CA ASP A 110 17.43 -18.25 -17.58
C ASP A 110 16.24 -17.27 -17.48
N ASN A 111 15.07 -17.70 -17.97
CA ASN A 111 13.87 -16.85 -18.03
C ASN A 111 12.60 -17.66 -17.79
N TYR A 112 11.55 -17.00 -17.31
CA TYR A 112 10.19 -17.53 -17.23
C TYR A 112 9.17 -16.57 -17.84
N SER A 113 7.98 -17.09 -18.15
CA SER A 113 6.88 -16.30 -18.72
C SER A 113 6.17 -15.50 -17.64
N VAL A 114 5.85 -14.23 -17.92
CA VAL A 114 5.09 -13.36 -17.04
C VAL A 114 4.03 -12.61 -17.84
N ILE A 115 2.92 -12.29 -17.20
CA ILE A 115 1.86 -11.44 -17.73
C ILE A 115 1.27 -10.61 -16.61
N GLY A 116 1.02 -9.32 -16.83
CA GLY A 116 0.20 -8.52 -15.93
C GLY A 116 -1.28 -8.72 -16.26
N PHE A 117 -2.14 -8.68 -15.26
CA PHE A 117 -3.59 -8.70 -15.45
C PHE A 117 -4.25 -7.78 -14.44
N PHE A 118 -4.78 -6.66 -14.94
CA PHE A 118 -5.37 -5.57 -14.15
C PHE A 118 -4.47 -5.08 -13.00
N ALA A 119 -3.21 -4.82 -13.37
CA ALA A 119 -2.17 -4.30 -12.48
C ALA A 119 -1.63 -5.32 -11.43
N GLU A 120 -1.89 -6.62 -11.63
CA GLU A 120 -1.30 -7.68 -10.82
C GLU A 120 -0.41 -8.58 -11.68
N LYS A 121 0.69 -9.10 -11.11
CA LYS A 121 1.64 -10.00 -11.79
C LYS A 121 1.13 -11.44 -11.72
N TYR A 122 1.04 -12.09 -12.87
CA TYR A 122 0.67 -13.49 -13.02
C TYR A 122 1.69 -14.27 -13.85
N ILE A 123 1.67 -15.57 -13.69
CA ILE A 123 2.41 -16.54 -14.45
C ILE A 123 1.44 -17.30 -15.35
N PRO A 124 1.58 -17.24 -16.68
CA PRO A 124 0.77 -18.06 -17.57
C PRO A 124 1.17 -19.53 -17.42
N LEU A 125 0.20 -20.42 -17.26
CA LEU A 125 0.46 -21.87 -17.07
C LEU A 125 1.20 -22.47 -18.26
N LYS A 126 1.02 -21.90 -19.46
CA LYS A 126 1.77 -22.23 -20.68
C LYS A 126 2.21 -20.99 -21.42
N PRO A 127 3.34 -21.01 -22.14
CA PRO A 127 3.90 -19.85 -22.83
C PRO A 127 3.00 -19.19 -23.89
N ASN A 128 1.92 -19.83 -24.29
CA ASN A 128 0.97 -19.32 -25.30
C ASN A 128 -0.47 -19.31 -24.81
N SER A 129 -0.71 -19.34 -23.51
CA SER A 129 -2.04 -19.33 -22.88
C SER A 129 -2.15 -18.12 -21.97
N ALA A 130 -2.43 -16.94 -22.56
CA ALA A 130 -2.64 -15.70 -21.82
C ALA A 130 -3.93 -15.69 -21.00
N ASP A 131 -4.74 -16.72 -21.14
CA ASP A 131 -6.03 -16.94 -20.52
C ASP A 131 -5.99 -17.87 -19.29
N LYS A 132 -4.85 -18.53 -19.01
CA LYS A 132 -4.69 -19.49 -17.89
C LYS A 132 -3.56 -19.05 -16.99
N LEU A 133 -3.89 -18.53 -15.83
CA LEU A 133 -3.00 -17.74 -15.01
C LEU A 133 -2.93 -18.25 -13.56
N ALA A 134 -1.73 -18.20 -12.97
CA ALA A 134 -1.50 -18.40 -11.54
C ALA A 134 -0.70 -17.25 -10.95
N LYS A 135 -0.92 -16.90 -9.69
CA LYS A 135 -0.10 -15.89 -8.99
C LYS A 135 1.32 -16.43 -8.75
N LEU A 136 2.32 -15.57 -8.84
CA LEU A 136 3.67 -15.88 -8.37
C LEU A 136 3.67 -15.80 -6.84
N VAL A 137 4.07 -16.89 -6.17
CA VAL A 137 4.23 -16.92 -4.72
C VAL A 137 5.64 -16.51 -4.32
N LEU A 138 6.64 -17.06 -5.03
CA LEU A 138 8.05 -16.86 -4.69
C LEU A 138 8.92 -16.91 -5.95
N ASP A 139 9.87 -15.98 -6.05
CA ASP A 139 11.04 -15.99 -6.92
C ASP A 139 12.19 -15.43 -6.09
N SER A 140 13.21 -16.24 -5.78
CA SER A 140 14.25 -15.85 -4.81
C SER A 140 15.58 -16.55 -5.05
N ASP A 141 16.66 -15.78 -4.98
CA ASP A 141 18.04 -16.22 -4.92
C ASP A 141 18.59 -16.30 -3.49
N ASP A 142 17.76 -16.04 -2.49
CA ASP A 142 18.16 -16.11 -1.07
C ASP A 142 18.61 -17.51 -0.67
N ARG A 143 19.53 -17.54 0.31
CA ARG A 143 20.10 -18.77 0.84
C ARG A 143 19.33 -19.27 2.05
N TYR A 144 18.64 -20.37 1.87
CA TYR A 144 17.95 -21.08 2.94
C TYR A 144 18.75 -22.29 3.38
N THR A 145 18.74 -22.60 4.67
CA THR A 145 19.34 -23.80 5.23
C THR A 145 18.28 -24.68 5.85
N ILE A 146 18.25 -25.96 5.47
CA ILE A 146 17.25 -26.91 5.94
C ILE A 146 17.93 -28.16 6.48
N ARG A 147 17.46 -28.65 7.64
CA ARG A 147 17.97 -29.86 8.32
C ARG A 147 17.02 -31.03 8.08
N THR A 148 17.53 -32.25 8.26
CA THR A 148 16.66 -33.45 8.21
C THR A 148 15.48 -33.30 9.18
N GLY A 149 14.26 -33.41 8.64
CA GLY A 149 13.00 -33.26 9.36
C GLY A 149 12.56 -31.82 9.60
N GLU A 150 13.27 -30.84 9.06
CA GLU A 150 12.89 -29.42 9.09
C GLU A 150 12.02 -29.07 7.87
N THR A 151 11.04 -28.19 8.08
CA THR A 151 10.14 -27.70 7.05
C THR A 151 10.45 -26.24 6.78
N LEU A 152 10.61 -25.86 5.52
CA LEU A 152 10.68 -24.50 5.02
C LEU A 152 9.29 -24.11 4.51
N ASP A 153 8.69 -23.11 5.13
CA ASP A 153 7.43 -22.52 4.71
C ASP A 153 7.71 -21.59 3.50
N LEU A 154 6.98 -21.76 2.41
CA LEU A 154 7.10 -20.99 1.17
C LEU A 154 5.99 -19.96 0.99
N GLY A 155 5.05 -19.89 1.94
CA GLY A 155 3.86 -19.04 1.83
C GLY A 155 2.65 -19.76 1.21
N GLU A 156 1.48 -19.17 1.35
CA GLU A 156 0.21 -19.67 0.81
C GLU A 156 -0.09 -21.15 1.13
N GLY A 157 0.42 -21.67 2.27
CA GLY A 157 0.27 -23.07 2.66
C GLY A 157 1.18 -24.05 1.91
N TYR A 158 2.11 -23.54 1.08
CA TYR A 158 3.14 -24.35 0.43
C TYR A 158 4.36 -24.52 1.31
N ALA A 159 4.94 -25.71 1.32
CA ALA A 159 6.13 -25.98 2.11
C ALA A 159 7.03 -27.07 1.51
N ILE A 160 8.33 -27.00 1.83
CA ILE A 160 9.32 -28.04 1.52
C ILE A 160 9.83 -28.64 2.83
N GLU A 161 9.81 -29.96 2.97
CA GLU A 161 10.41 -30.69 4.08
C GLU A 161 11.65 -31.46 3.62
N ALA A 162 12.77 -31.36 4.35
CA ALA A 162 13.93 -32.20 4.12
C ALA A 162 13.75 -33.54 4.85
N LYS A 163 13.27 -34.56 4.14
CA LYS A 163 13.07 -35.92 4.71
C LYS A 163 14.40 -36.54 5.11
N GLN A 164 15.46 -36.33 4.35
CA GLN A 164 16.80 -36.81 4.65
C GLN A 164 17.88 -35.96 3.97
N VAL A 165 18.96 -35.72 4.70
CA VAL A 165 20.18 -35.04 4.19
C VAL A 165 21.34 -36.04 4.29
N ASP A 166 21.89 -36.48 3.15
CA ASP A 166 23.02 -37.38 3.00
C ASP A 166 24.30 -36.59 2.64
N VAL A 167 25.10 -36.29 3.63
CA VAL A 167 26.35 -35.54 3.46
C VAL A 167 27.42 -36.31 2.71
N ASP A 168 27.54 -37.61 2.93
CA ASP A 168 28.53 -38.49 2.27
C ASP A 168 28.20 -38.69 0.77
N GLY A 169 26.89 -38.73 0.46
CA GLY A 169 26.38 -38.81 -0.91
C GLY A 169 26.14 -37.44 -1.59
N GLU A 170 26.32 -36.34 -0.87
CA GLU A 170 26.07 -34.95 -1.32
C GLU A 170 24.65 -34.80 -1.92
N LYS A 171 23.63 -35.36 -1.20
CA LYS A 171 22.23 -35.41 -1.64
C LYS A 171 21.29 -35.00 -0.52
N VAL A 172 20.15 -34.43 -0.94
CA VAL A 172 19.01 -34.21 -0.07
C VAL A 172 17.74 -34.79 -0.68
N TRP A 173 16.91 -35.40 0.15
CA TRP A 173 15.56 -35.82 -0.22
C TRP A 173 14.60 -34.74 0.29
N LEU A 174 13.96 -34.03 -0.63
CA LEU A 174 12.96 -33.01 -0.35
C LEU A 174 11.55 -33.55 -0.69
N GLU A 175 10.58 -33.13 0.09
CA GLU A 175 9.15 -33.39 -0.13
C GLU A 175 8.43 -32.04 -0.20
N PHE A 176 7.62 -31.84 -1.24
CA PHE A 176 6.79 -30.66 -1.46
C PHE A 176 5.36 -30.94 -1.01
N THR A 177 4.78 -30.02 -0.26
CA THR A 177 3.44 -30.14 0.31
C THR A 177 2.63 -28.85 0.08
N LYS A 178 1.29 -28.99 -0.03
CA LYS A 178 0.31 -27.91 -0.01
C LYS A 178 -0.68 -28.17 1.13
N ASP A 179 -0.84 -27.21 2.05
CA ASP A 179 -1.68 -27.33 3.25
C ASP A 179 -1.40 -28.60 4.08
N GLY A 180 -0.13 -29.06 4.04
CA GLY A 180 0.33 -30.27 4.71
C GLY A 180 0.00 -31.56 3.99
N GLU A 181 -0.61 -31.54 2.80
CA GLU A 181 -0.83 -32.69 1.94
C GLU A 181 0.35 -32.87 0.97
N PHE A 182 0.75 -34.11 0.75
CA PHE A 182 1.85 -34.50 -0.16
C PHE A 182 1.51 -34.07 -1.62
N VAL A 183 2.45 -33.46 -2.30
CA VAL A 183 2.36 -33.13 -3.73
C VAL A 183 3.37 -33.94 -4.52
N ASP A 184 4.68 -33.79 -4.24
CA ASP A 184 5.77 -34.49 -4.95
C ASP A 184 7.01 -34.58 -4.06
N ASP A 185 7.96 -35.45 -4.43
CA ASP A 185 9.26 -35.59 -3.76
C ASP A 185 10.39 -35.98 -4.71
N GLU A 186 11.61 -35.50 -4.45
CA GLU A 186 12.80 -35.78 -5.26
C GLU A 186 14.07 -35.89 -4.40
N ILE A 187 15.04 -36.71 -4.89
CA ILE A 187 16.39 -36.81 -4.33
C ILE A 187 17.36 -35.97 -5.18
N ILE A 188 17.70 -34.81 -4.70
CA ILE A 188 18.51 -33.82 -5.39
C ILE A 188 20.00 -34.01 -5.04
N SER A 189 20.88 -33.87 -6.02
CA SER A 189 22.33 -33.96 -5.85
C SER A 189 22.99 -32.59 -5.98
N ALA A 190 23.61 -32.09 -4.92
CA ALA A 190 24.28 -30.79 -4.91
C ALA A 190 25.55 -30.73 -5.78
N THR A 191 26.09 -31.88 -6.21
CA THR A 191 27.37 -31.96 -6.99
C THR A 191 27.19 -32.32 -8.45
N ASP A 192 25.99 -32.71 -8.83
CA ASP A 192 25.66 -33.00 -10.23
C ASP A 192 24.83 -31.83 -10.80
N PRO A 193 25.41 -30.97 -11.65
CA PRO A 193 24.70 -29.80 -12.18
C PRO A 193 23.40 -30.14 -12.91
N ASP A 194 23.30 -31.37 -13.48
CA ASP A 194 22.09 -31.84 -14.16
C ASP A 194 21.02 -32.34 -13.17
N ARG A 195 21.33 -32.40 -11.87
CA ARG A 195 20.48 -32.93 -10.79
C ARG A 195 20.46 -32.04 -9.54
N SER A 196 21.03 -30.85 -9.63
CA SER A 196 21.01 -29.88 -8.54
C SER A 196 19.73 -29.03 -8.49
N THR A 197 18.93 -29.09 -9.55
CA THR A 197 17.61 -28.46 -9.66
C THR A 197 16.52 -29.53 -9.70
N TRP A 198 15.48 -29.33 -8.91
CA TRP A 198 14.23 -30.08 -8.93
C TRP A 198 13.13 -29.20 -9.52
N GLU A 199 12.44 -29.69 -10.53
CA GLU A 199 11.24 -29.09 -11.11
C GLU A 199 10.06 -29.99 -10.80
N VAL A 200 9.00 -29.43 -10.20
CA VAL A 200 7.73 -30.10 -9.99
C VAL A 200 6.80 -29.75 -11.11
N GLU A 201 6.42 -30.76 -11.89
CA GLU A 201 5.44 -30.64 -12.98
C GLU A 201 4.15 -31.32 -12.58
N LEU A 202 3.01 -30.65 -12.71
CA LEU A 202 1.70 -31.19 -12.41
C LEU A 202 0.81 -31.20 -13.65
N ASP A 203 -0.09 -32.20 -13.70
CA ASP A 203 -1.12 -32.35 -14.73
C ASP A 203 -2.48 -31.84 -14.22
N ASP A 204 -3.40 -31.61 -15.14
CA ASP A 204 -4.78 -31.22 -14.87
C ASP A 204 -4.93 -29.86 -14.12
N ILE A 205 -3.96 -28.93 -14.25
CA ILE A 205 -4.10 -27.56 -13.74
C ILE A 205 -4.83 -26.72 -14.79
N GLU A 206 -6.08 -26.32 -14.51
CA GLU A 206 -6.94 -25.61 -15.46
C GLU A 206 -6.93 -26.26 -16.87
N ASP A 207 -7.06 -27.61 -16.91
CA ASP A 207 -7.01 -28.42 -18.14
C ASP A 207 -5.66 -28.35 -18.89
N GLU A 208 -4.56 -27.98 -18.22
CA GLU A 208 -3.19 -28.03 -18.75
C GLU A 208 -2.38 -29.14 -18.07
N ASP A 209 -1.62 -29.89 -18.89
CA ASP A 209 -0.69 -30.93 -18.44
C ASP A 209 0.76 -30.41 -18.43
N ASP A 210 1.65 -31.05 -17.70
CA ASP A 210 3.09 -30.71 -17.59
C ASP A 210 3.29 -29.22 -17.18
N VAL A 211 2.53 -28.71 -16.17
CA VAL A 211 2.68 -27.34 -15.64
C VAL A 211 3.78 -27.33 -14.59
N VAL A 212 4.86 -26.58 -14.83
CA VAL A 212 5.90 -26.37 -13.81
C VAL A 212 5.33 -25.46 -12.73
N VAL A 213 5.23 -25.97 -11.50
CA VAL A 213 4.66 -25.24 -10.35
C VAL A 213 5.69 -24.84 -9.31
N LEU A 214 6.80 -25.60 -9.20
CA LEU A 214 7.89 -25.33 -8.27
C LEU A 214 9.23 -25.62 -8.95
N LYS A 215 10.23 -24.77 -8.68
CA LYS A 215 11.65 -25.04 -8.97
C LYS A 215 12.47 -24.81 -7.71
N VAL A 216 13.38 -25.74 -7.42
CA VAL A 216 14.27 -25.68 -6.25
C VAL A 216 15.69 -26.00 -6.69
N HIS A 217 16.65 -25.11 -6.41
CA HIS A 217 18.06 -25.38 -6.59
C HIS A 217 18.75 -25.65 -5.25
N VAL A 218 19.50 -26.77 -5.18
CA VAL A 218 20.30 -27.12 -4.00
C VAL A 218 21.79 -26.86 -4.31
N ASN A 219 22.33 -25.84 -3.66
CA ASN A 219 23.70 -25.40 -3.85
C ASN A 219 24.72 -26.38 -3.22
N GLN A 220 24.48 -26.78 -1.96
CA GLN A 220 25.40 -27.67 -1.25
C GLN A 220 24.75 -28.46 -0.12
N VAL A 221 25.41 -29.56 0.24
CA VAL A 221 25.07 -30.38 1.42
C VAL A 221 26.33 -30.47 2.30
N PHE A 222 26.21 -30.23 3.60
CA PHE A 222 27.35 -30.25 4.50
C PHE A 222 26.97 -30.71 5.90
N GLN A 223 28.00 -31.19 6.66
CA GLN A 223 27.82 -31.59 8.04
C GLN A 223 27.93 -30.35 8.95
N GLY A 224 26.82 -29.99 9.59
CA GLY A 224 26.82 -29.02 10.70
C GLY A 224 27.43 -29.60 11.98
N ALA A 225 27.47 -28.80 13.02
CA ALA A 225 28.06 -29.23 14.30
C ALA A 225 27.26 -30.33 15.00
N VAL A 226 25.98 -30.45 14.71
CA VAL A 226 25.04 -31.41 15.31
C VAL A 226 24.29 -32.22 14.23
N ASP A 227 23.86 -31.53 13.13
CA ASP A 227 22.97 -32.11 12.12
C ASP A 227 23.55 -31.98 10.70
N SER A 228 23.06 -32.80 9.78
CA SER A 228 23.28 -32.66 8.34
C SER A 228 22.38 -31.55 7.78
N ILE A 229 22.95 -30.70 6.93
CA ILE A 229 22.32 -29.48 6.43
C ILE A 229 22.38 -29.47 4.89
N ALA A 230 21.27 -29.16 4.25
CA ALA A 230 21.23 -28.78 2.84
C ALA A 230 21.04 -27.26 2.73
N GLN A 231 21.72 -26.63 1.78
CA GLN A 231 21.57 -25.23 1.42
C GLN A 231 20.84 -25.15 0.08
N ILE A 232 19.71 -24.45 0.10
CA ILE A 232 18.89 -24.11 -1.05
C ILE A 232 19.22 -22.64 -1.39
N GLU A 233 19.38 -22.30 -2.67
CA GLU A 233 19.74 -20.94 -3.11
C GLU A 233 18.77 -20.40 -4.20
N GLY A 234 18.15 -21.25 -5.00
CA GLY A 234 17.13 -20.86 -5.98
C GLY A 234 15.78 -21.45 -5.61
N LEU A 235 14.75 -20.60 -5.52
CA LEU A 235 13.36 -21.00 -5.28
C LEU A 235 12.43 -20.21 -6.19
N TRP A 236 11.55 -20.90 -6.90
CA TRP A 236 10.48 -20.32 -7.68
C TRP A 236 9.20 -21.15 -7.50
N LEU A 237 8.06 -20.48 -7.24
CA LEU A 237 6.79 -21.14 -6.93
C LEU A 237 5.61 -20.33 -7.44
N ILE A 238 4.62 -20.99 -8.04
CA ILE A 238 3.32 -20.40 -8.38
C ILE A 238 2.20 -20.97 -7.53
N ASP A 239 1.15 -20.18 -7.32
CA ASP A 239 -0.07 -20.64 -6.64
C ASP A 239 -0.98 -21.40 -7.62
N TYR A 240 -0.61 -22.63 -7.92
CA TYR A 240 -1.37 -23.48 -8.82
C TYR A 240 -2.74 -23.90 -8.28
N ALA A 241 -2.91 -23.89 -6.96
CA ALA A 241 -4.17 -24.28 -6.32
C ALA A 241 -5.29 -23.24 -6.53
N ASN A 242 -4.91 -21.97 -6.78
CA ASN A 242 -5.81 -20.87 -7.09
C ASN A 242 -5.59 -20.34 -8.52
N ALA A 243 -5.09 -21.19 -9.42
CA ALA A 243 -5.00 -20.84 -10.83
C ALA A 243 -6.39 -20.54 -11.40
N MET A 244 -6.46 -19.64 -12.39
CA MET A 244 -7.70 -19.23 -13.01
C MET A 244 -7.66 -19.35 -14.54
N THR A 245 -8.81 -19.57 -15.14
CA THR A 245 -9.01 -19.51 -16.59
C THR A 245 -9.90 -18.33 -16.92
N ILE A 246 -9.49 -17.48 -17.88
CA ILE A 246 -10.26 -16.37 -18.42
C ILE A 246 -11.00 -16.88 -19.65
N GLU A 247 -12.32 -16.72 -19.68
CA GLU A 247 -13.17 -17.14 -20.79
C GLU A 247 -13.62 -15.95 -21.63
N SER A 248 -14.09 -16.21 -22.85
CA SER A 248 -14.52 -15.15 -23.78
C SER A 248 -15.84 -14.47 -23.40
N ASP A 249 -16.54 -15.02 -22.42
CA ASP A 249 -17.81 -14.52 -21.87
C ASP A 249 -17.65 -13.95 -20.44
N ASP A 250 -16.42 -13.81 -19.97
CA ASP A 250 -16.15 -13.14 -18.70
C ASP A 250 -16.39 -11.62 -18.80
N GLU A 251 -16.86 -11.06 -17.70
CA GLU A 251 -17.15 -9.63 -17.55
C GLU A 251 -16.27 -9.03 -16.45
N PHE A 252 -15.51 -8.01 -16.81
CA PHE A 252 -14.64 -7.25 -15.89
C PHE A 252 -15.11 -5.79 -15.84
N GLY A 253 -16.17 -5.52 -15.12
CA GLY A 253 -16.75 -4.18 -15.01
C GLY A 253 -17.23 -3.62 -16.36
N GLU A 254 -16.60 -2.53 -16.83
CA GLU A 254 -16.90 -1.93 -18.15
C GLU A 254 -16.16 -2.63 -19.30
N LEU A 255 -15.19 -3.51 -19.00
CA LEU A 255 -14.40 -4.28 -19.96
C LEU A 255 -14.95 -5.71 -20.03
N ASN A 256 -15.73 -6.04 -21.10
CA ASN A 256 -16.51 -7.26 -21.19
C ASN A 256 -16.56 -7.89 -22.62
N ASP A 257 -15.86 -7.33 -23.60
CA ASP A 257 -15.62 -7.97 -24.91
C ASP A 257 -14.21 -8.60 -24.91
N VAL A 258 -14.10 -9.86 -24.43
CA VAL A 258 -12.85 -10.60 -24.23
C VAL A 258 -12.41 -11.32 -25.50
N SER A 259 -11.19 -11.08 -25.96
CA SER A 259 -10.56 -11.73 -27.11
C SER A 259 -9.22 -12.35 -26.75
N ILE A 260 -9.17 -13.68 -26.73
CA ILE A 260 -7.98 -14.49 -26.42
C ILE A 260 -7.24 -14.82 -27.72
N GLN A 261 -5.95 -14.52 -27.80
CA GLN A 261 -5.14 -14.68 -29.01
C GLN A 261 -3.78 -15.37 -28.72
N GLY A 262 -3.83 -16.49 -28.01
CA GLY A 262 -2.62 -17.25 -27.66
C GLY A 262 -1.84 -16.55 -26.54
N ASP A 263 -0.72 -15.90 -26.87
CA ASP A 263 0.13 -15.16 -25.91
C ASP A 263 -0.41 -13.76 -25.54
N ARG A 264 -1.60 -13.38 -26.04
CA ARG A 264 -2.16 -12.04 -25.89
C ARG A 264 -3.63 -12.10 -25.53
N LEU A 265 -4.04 -11.26 -24.59
CA LEU A 265 -5.41 -11.02 -24.19
C LEU A 265 -5.79 -9.57 -24.49
N VAL A 266 -6.96 -9.37 -25.11
CA VAL A 266 -7.50 -8.04 -25.43
C VAL A 266 -8.94 -7.97 -24.93
N ILE A 267 -9.26 -6.97 -24.11
CA ILE A 267 -10.59 -6.76 -23.55
C ILE A 267 -11.06 -5.35 -23.90
N ARG A 268 -12.33 -5.21 -24.32
CA ARG A 268 -12.91 -3.92 -24.70
C ARG A 268 -14.22 -3.69 -23.96
N ASN A 269 -14.63 -2.41 -23.91
CA ASN A 269 -15.99 -2.07 -23.52
C ASN A 269 -16.97 -2.42 -24.65
N ASP A 270 -18.05 -3.09 -24.33
CA ASP A 270 -19.15 -3.40 -25.29
C ASP A 270 -20.26 -2.33 -25.28
N ASP A 271 -20.34 -1.54 -24.19
CA ASP A 271 -21.23 -0.39 -24.04
C ASP A 271 -20.45 0.93 -23.98
N THR A 272 -21.15 2.06 -24.06
CA THR A 272 -20.53 3.38 -23.96
C THR A 272 -20.23 3.73 -22.49
N ILE A 273 -19.05 4.31 -22.22
CA ILE A 273 -18.63 4.77 -20.88
C ILE A 273 -18.77 6.29 -20.80
N THR A 274 -19.54 6.79 -19.85
CA THR A 274 -19.66 8.22 -19.60
C THR A 274 -18.77 8.64 -18.45
N LEU A 275 -17.84 9.54 -18.73
CA LEU A 275 -17.00 10.19 -17.72
C LEU A 275 -17.82 11.31 -17.07
N THR A 276 -18.50 10.98 -15.98
CA THR A 276 -19.31 11.94 -15.22
C THR A 276 -18.38 12.83 -14.39
N ARG A 277 -18.67 14.13 -14.34
CA ARG A 277 -17.90 15.07 -13.52
C ARG A 277 -18.05 14.72 -12.06
N ASP A 278 -17.01 15.06 -11.28
CA ASP A 278 -16.97 14.81 -9.85
C ASP A 278 -17.36 13.36 -9.54
N SER A 279 -16.69 12.43 -10.20
CA SER A 279 -16.95 11.01 -9.98
C SER A 279 -15.75 10.12 -10.20
N THR A 280 -15.78 9.01 -9.48
CA THR A 280 -14.91 7.86 -9.67
C THR A 280 -15.73 6.77 -10.37
N LYS A 281 -15.29 6.36 -11.58
CA LYS A 281 -15.97 5.37 -12.42
C LYS A 281 -15.11 4.14 -12.53
N GLU A 282 -15.52 3.03 -11.93
CA GLU A 282 -14.87 1.75 -12.09
C GLU A 282 -14.90 1.28 -13.55
N ILE A 283 -13.76 0.80 -14.03
CA ILE A 283 -13.59 0.24 -15.37
C ILE A 283 -13.29 -1.25 -15.34
N ALA A 284 -12.52 -1.74 -14.38
CA ALA A 284 -12.29 -3.17 -14.17
C ALA A 284 -11.46 -3.38 -12.87
N GLU A 285 -11.76 -4.43 -12.10
CA GLU A 285 -10.89 -5.02 -11.05
C GLU A 285 -10.08 -3.98 -10.23
N GLY A 286 -10.76 -3.02 -9.59
CA GLY A 286 -10.11 -1.98 -8.79
C GLY A 286 -9.35 -0.91 -9.61
N MET A 287 -9.54 -0.86 -10.93
CA MET A 287 -9.14 0.27 -11.77
C MET A 287 -10.32 1.19 -12.02
N PHE A 288 -10.08 2.49 -11.96
CA PHE A 288 -11.11 3.51 -12.09
C PHE A 288 -10.65 4.66 -12.99
N PHE A 289 -11.62 5.35 -13.58
CA PHE A 289 -11.43 6.74 -14.01
C PHE A 289 -11.86 7.68 -12.89
N LYS A 290 -11.00 8.60 -12.49
CA LYS A 290 -11.34 9.74 -11.65
C LYS A 290 -11.49 10.97 -12.53
N VAL A 291 -12.61 11.66 -12.40
CA VAL A 291 -13.02 12.76 -13.28
C VAL A 291 -13.23 14.01 -12.45
N ALA A 292 -12.52 15.07 -12.83
CA ALA A 292 -12.61 16.36 -12.16
C ALA A 292 -14.00 17.00 -12.27
N ASP A 293 -14.35 17.82 -11.31
CA ASP A 293 -15.53 18.67 -11.32
C ASP A 293 -15.36 19.95 -12.13
N THR A 294 -14.16 20.28 -12.58
CA THR A 294 -13.72 21.47 -13.31
C THR A 294 -14.77 22.13 -14.23
N PRO A 295 -14.51 23.36 -14.72
CA PRO A 295 -15.48 24.10 -15.56
C PRO A 295 -16.07 23.27 -16.68
N SER A 296 -17.34 23.50 -17.00
CA SER A 296 -18.14 22.70 -17.94
C SER A 296 -17.56 22.56 -19.36
N ASN A 297 -16.56 23.37 -19.72
CA ASN A 297 -15.84 23.35 -20.99
C ASN A 297 -14.51 22.60 -20.96
N VAL A 298 -14.15 22.03 -19.81
CA VAL A 298 -12.92 21.22 -19.62
C VAL A 298 -13.34 19.81 -19.20
N LEU A 299 -12.72 18.80 -19.79
CA LEU A 299 -12.74 17.41 -19.35
C LEU A 299 -11.34 17.08 -18.87
N ARG A 300 -11.20 16.82 -17.56
CA ARG A 300 -9.95 16.38 -16.94
C ARG A 300 -10.21 15.06 -16.22
N PHE A 301 -9.37 14.08 -16.46
CA PHE A 301 -9.48 12.77 -15.83
C PHE A 301 -8.12 12.03 -15.87
N TYR A 302 -8.01 11.03 -15.02
CA TYR A 302 -6.93 10.05 -15.08
C TYR A 302 -7.47 8.65 -14.79
N VAL A 303 -6.69 7.63 -15.15
CA VAL A 303 -6.90 6.26 -14.67
C VAL A 303 -6.19 6.09 -13.34
N MET A 304 -6.77 5.33 -12.42
CA MET A 304 -6.14 4.97 -11.16
C MET A 304 -6.39 3.49 -10.84
N LYS A 305 -5.51 2.92 -10.02
CA LYS A 305 -5.71 1.66 -9.30
C LYS A 305 -5.87 1.97 -7.84
N GLU A 306 -6.94 1.49 -7.25
CA GLU A 306 -7.14 1.48 -5.81
C GLU A 306 -6.64 0.17 -5.24
N ILE A 307 -5.82 0.22 -4.20
CA ILE A 307 -5.28 -0.94 -3.50
C ILE A 307 -5.83 -0.89 -2.08
N THR A 308 -6.57 -1.92 -1.71
CA THR A 308 -7.21 -2.08 -0.39
C THR A 308 -6.66 -3.28 0.40
N ASP A 309 -5.91 -4.16 -0.24
CA ASP A 309 -5.31 -5.30 0.42
C ASP A 309 -4.19 -4.85 1.37
N PRO A 310 -4.15 -5.37 2.62
CA PRO A 310 -3.09 -5.04 3.56
C PRO A 310 -1.70 -5.39 3.02
N GLY A 311 -0.77 -4.45 3.13
CA GLY A 311 0.61 -4.64 2.67
C GLY A 311 1.33 -3.31 2.43
N THR A 312 2.63 -3.40 2.09
CA THR A 312 3.44 -2.25 1.69
C THR A 312 3.63 -2.27 0.18
N TYR A 313 3.33 -1.14 -0.46
CA TYR A 313 3.30 -1.00 -1.91
C TYR A 313 4.23 0.10 -2.39
N GLU A 314 4.96 -0.18 -3.47
CA GLU A 314 5.82 0.78 -4.16
C GLU A 314 4.98 1.66 -5.11
N VAL A 315 4.95 2.96 -4.86
CA VAL A 315 4.40 3.95 -5.78
C VAL A 315 5.54 4.62 -6.51
N ARG A 316 5.79 4.20 -7.75
CA ARG A 316 6.94 4.66 -8.53
C ARG A 316 6.62 5.82 -9.46
N GLY A 317 7.65 6.59 -9.78
CA GLY A 317 7.64 7.58 -10.84
C GLY A 317 7.98 7.00 -12.22
N GLN A 318 7.89 7.82 -13.25
CA GLN A 318 8.29 7.46 -14.61
C GLN A 318 9.77 7.07 -14.67
N VAL A 319 10.08 6.05 -15.47
CA VAL A 319 11.44 5.56 -15.66
C VAL A 319 12.30 6.56 -16.43
N ALA A 320 13.48 6.87 -15.90
CA ALA A 320 14.47 7.74 -16.53
C ALA A 320 15.72 6.97 -16.99
N THR A 321 16.33 7.44 -18.05
CA THR A 321 17.59 6.91 -18.61
C THR A 321 18.73 7.92 -18.63
N GLY A 322 18.52 9.08 -18.03
CA GLY A 322 19.44 10.21 -17.98
C GLY A 322 18.89 11.35 -17.15
N ASP A 323 19.33 12.57 -17.38
CA ASP A 323 18.77 13.75 -16.71
C ASP A 323 17.25 13.81 -16.90
N PHE A 324 16.50 13.98 -15.79
CA PHE A 324 15.04 13.93 -15.79
C PHE A 324 14.45 14.79 -14.68
N THR A 325 13.19 15.22 -14.88
CA THR A 325 12.40 15.91 -13.85
C THR A 325 11.07 15.20 -13.65
N TRP A 326 10.80 14.81 -12.42
CA TRP A 326 9.52 14.29 -11.97
C TRP A 326 8.70 15.40 -11.33
N ASP A 327 7.43 15.40 -11.65
CA ASP A 327 6.38 16.20 -11.01
C ASP A 327 5.13 15.33 -10.81
N ALA A 328 4.06 15.87 -10.28
CA ALA A 328 2.86 15.09 -10.01
C ALA A 328 2.18 14.50 -11.27
N THR A 329 2.57 14.93 -12.49
CA THR A 329 2.02 14.35 -13.73
C THR A 329 2.70 13.06 -14.17
N ASN A 330 3.90 12.80 -13.67
CA ASN A 330 4.72 11.63 -14.01
C ASN A 330 5.28 10.88 -12.79
N PHE A 331 4.91 11.29 -11.59
CA PHE A 331 5.17 10.58 -10.34
C PHE A 331 3.93 10.64 -9.44
N ALA A 332 3.22 9.51 -9.36
CA ALA A 332 1.97 9.39 -8.61
C ALA A 332 2.14 9.58 -7.08
N GLY A 333 3.37 9.44 -6.56
CA GLY A 333 3.68 9.74 -5.16
C GLY A 333 3.50 11.22 -4.81
N PHE A 334 3.72 12.14 -5.74
CA PHE A 334 3.57 13.57 -5.50
C PHE A 334 2.10 14.02 -5.45
N PHE A 335 1.83 15.01 -4.61
CA PHE A 335 0.50 15.60 -4.46
C PHE A 335 -0.01 16.19 -5.77
N TYR A 336 -1.24 15.82 -6.12
CA TYR A 336 -1.98 16.35 -7.25
C TYR A 336 -3.45 16.57 -6.91
N ASP A 337 -3.93 17.77 -7.10
CA ASP A 337 -5.33 18.09 -7.04
C ASP A 337 -5.93 18.09 -8.45
N ILE A 338 -6.86 17.16 -8.71
CA ILE A 338 -7.45 17.01 -10.03
C ILE A 338 -8.45 18.14 -10.36
N ASP A 339 -9.13 18.68 -9.37
CA ASP A 339 -10.19 19.68 -9.55
C ASP A 339 -9.59 21.05 -9.83
N ASP A 340 -8.57 21.43 -9.09
CA ASP A 340 -7.85 22.68 -9.27
C ASP A 340 -6.69 22.60 -10.28
N ASP A 341 -6.30 21.42 -10.77
CA ASP A 341 -5.10 21.20 -11.61
C ASP A 341 -3.80 21.67 -10.93
N VAL A 342 -3.67 21.39 -9.64
CA VAL A 342 -2.59 21.90 -8.80
C VAL A 342 -1.54 20.81 -8.55
N THR A 343 -0.28 21.20 -8.76
CA THR A 343 0.91 20.44 -8.39
C THR A 343 1.81 21.33 -7.53
N THR A 344 2.51 20.75 -6.57
CA THR A 344 3.39 21.51 -5.67
C THR A 344 4.85 21.11 -5.80
N GLU A 345 5.13 19.84 -6.10
CA GLU A 345 6.44 19.21 -5.96
C GLU A 345 7.10 18.92 -7.30
N THR A 346 8.43 19.03 -7.33
CA THR A 346 9.30 18.55 -8.41
C THR A 346 10.56 17.94 -7.83
N LEU A 347 11.03 16.84 -8.45
CA LEU A 347 12.32 16.21 -8.22
C LEU A 347 13.09 16.21 -9.53
N SER A 348 14.28 16.77 -9.56
CA SER A 348 15.09 16.86 -10.79
C SER A 348 16.45 16.24 -10.59
N VAL A 349 16.87 15.42 -11.54
CA VAL A 349 18.24 14.92 -11.67
C VAL A 349 18.88 15.58 -12.91
N THR A 350 20.02 16.20 -12.71
CA THR A 350 20.75 16.91 -13.76
C THR A 350 22.26 16.63 -13.67
N GLY A 351 22.94 16.69 -14.80
CA GLY A 351 24.39 16.61 -14.85
C GLY A 351 24.99 15.21 -14.87
N LEU A 352 24.19 14.18 -15.13
CA LEU A 352 24.67 12.78 -15.27
C LEU A 352 25.67 12.63 -16.42
N ASN A 353 25.55 13.44 -17.50
CA ASN A 353 26.45 13.44 -18.64
C ASN A 353 26.69 12.04 -19.27
N GLY A 354 25.69 11.15 -19.19
CA GLY A 354 25.75 9.77 -19.67
C GLY A 354 26.45 8.80 -18.69
N GLY A 355 26.71 9.23 -17.46
CA GLY A 355 27.18 8.41 -16.34
C GLY A 355 26.04 8.04 -15.38
N ASN A 356 26.43 7.53 -14.22
CA ASN A 356 25.54 7.16 -13.12
C ASN A 356 25.87 7.91 -11.82
N VAL A 357 26.62 9.02 -11.90
CA VAL A 357 26.96 9.85 -10.75
C VAL A 357 26.18 11.14 -10.83
N ILE A 358 25.37 11.41 -9.83
CA ILE A 358 24.71 12.68 -9.63
C ILE A 358 25.73 13.62 -8.97
N PRO A 359 26.08 14.76 -9.60
CA PRO A 359 27.07 15.68 -9.04
C PRO A 359 26.47 16.48 -7.86
N ASP A 360 27.33 17.17 -7.10
CA ASP A 360 26.93 18.21 -6.15
C ASP A 360 25.94 19.20 -6.80
N GLY A 361 24.79 19.44 -6.14
CA GLY A 361 23.67 20.23 -6.65
C GLY A 361 22.93 19.61 -7.84
N GLY A 362 23.23 18.37 -8.22
CA GLY A 362 22.62 17.68 -9.35
C GLY A 362 21.26 17.03 -9.04
N LEU A 363 20.97 16.73 -7.79
CA LEU A 363 19.65 16.35 -7.30
C LEU A 363 18.99 17.57 -6.70
N VAL A 364 17.82 17.93 -7.18
CA VAL A 364 17.07 19.11 -6.72
C VAL A 364 15.63 18.70 -6.44
N TYR A 365 15.22 18.80 -5.20
CA TYR A 365 13.83 18.75 -4.79
C TYR A 365 13.32 20.18 -4.60
N GLN A 366 12.16 20.49 -5.13
CA GLN A 366 11.52 21.79 -4.95
C GLN A 366 10.03 21.60 -4.70
N THR A 367 9.51 22.35 -3.73
CA THR A 367 8.06 22.45 -3.50
C THR A 367 7.67 23.91 -3.34
N THR A 368 6.43 24.24 -3.74
CA THR A 368 5.90 25.60 -3.74
C THR A 368 4.46 25.60 -3.26
N ILE A 369 4.13 26.50 -2.32
CA ILE A 369 2.77 26.68 -1.83
C ILE A 369 1.84 27.02 -2.99
N GLN A 370 0.74 26.28 -3.08
CA GLN A 370 -0.37 26.54 -3.99
C GLN A 370 -1.65 26.71 -3.19
N ASN A 371 -2.75 27.11 -3.84
CA ASN A 371 -4.06 27.16 -3.20
C ASN A 371 -4.98 26.14 -3.87
N VAL A 372 -5.75 25.42 -3.05
CA VAL A 372 -6.80 24.49 -3.48
C VAL A 372 -8.11 24.91 -2.85
N ASP A 373 -9.23 24.56 -3.46
CA ASP A 373 -10.55 24.80 -2.91
C ASP A 373 -10.78 23.91 -1.68
N PHE A 374 -11.54 24.40 -0.66
CA PHE A 374 -12.05 23.55 0.39
C PHE A 374 -13.11 22.61 -0.19
N ASP A 375 -13.24 21.39 0.33
CA ASP A 375 -14.36 20.51 0.00
C ASP A 375 -15.70 21.20 0.28
N TYR A 376 -15.78 21.98 1.35
CA TYR A 376 -16.93 22.86 1.59
C TYR A 376 -16.79 24.17 0.78
N GLU A 377 -17.37 24.22 -0.42
CA GLU A 377 -17.20 25.27 -1.43
C GLU A 377 -17.37 26.73 -0.93
N ASP A 378 -18.24 26.96 0.07
CA ASP A 378 -18.51 28.32 0.59
C ASP A 378 -17.33 28.95 1.36
N TRP A 379 -16.25 28.17 1.66
CA TRP A 379 -15.05 28.66 2.35
C TRP A 379 -13.96 29.19 1.42
N GLY A 380 -14.07 28.95 0.11
CA GLY A 380 -13.10 29.37 -0.89
C GLY A 380 -11.86 28.47 -0.89
N GLN A 381 -10.67 29.04 -0.76
CA GLN A 381 -9.40 28.34 -0.94
C GLN A 381 -8.51 28.40 0.30
N TYR A 382 -7.67 27.36 0.48
CA TYR A 382 -6.61 27.31 1.49
C TYR A 382 -5.25 26.94 0.86
N PRO A 383 -4.12 27.32 1.50
CA PRO A 383 -2.82 26.99 1.00
C PRO A 383 -2.44 25.53 1.28
N VAL A 384 -1.80 24.88 0.30
CA VAL A 384 -1.32 23.51 0.39
C VAL A 384 0.10 23.42 -0.16
N LEU A 385 0.86 22.47 0.36
CA LEU A 385 2.21 22.17 -0.07
C LEU A 385 2.46 20.66 0.08
N GLY A 386 2.99 20.01 -0.96
CA GLY A 386 3.54 18.66 -0.83
C GLY A 386 4.94 18.72 -0.22
N PHE A 387 5.28 17.77 0.65
CA PHE A 387 6.62 17.62 1.17
C PHE A 387 6.97 16.14 1.25
N PHE A 388 7.92 15.72 0.41
CA PHE A 388 8.32 14.32 0.22
C PHE A 388 7.13 13.37 0.00
N ALA A 389 6.27 13.77 -0.96
CA ALA A 389 5.08 13.02 -1.36
C ALA A 389 3.96 12.93 -0.30
N GLU A 390 4.01 13.76 0.74
CA GLU A 390 2.95 13.92 1.74
C GLU A 390 2.30 15.31 1.62
N LYS A 391 0.98 15.41 1.80
CA LYS A 391 0.26 16.69 1.77
C LYS A 391 0.36 17.40 3.11
N TYR A 392 0.83 18.64 3.08
CA TYR A 392 0.92 19.52 4.24
C TYR A 392 0.20 20.85 4.02
N ILE A 393 -0.15 21.48 5.13
CA ILE A 393 -0.72 22.81 5.21
C ILE A 393 0.35 23.73 5.78
N PRO A 394 0.80 24.77 5.04
CA PRO A 394 1.68 25.77 5.60
C PRO A 394 0.91 26.60 6.66
N LEU A 395 1.51 26.77 7.84
CA LEU A 395 0.89 27.51 8.95
C LEU A 395 0.59 28.97 8.57
N LYS A 396 1.36 29.53 7.63
CA LYS A 396 1.13 30.85 7.02
C LYS A 396 1.29 30.79 5.50
N PRO A 397 0.55 31.59 4.74
CA PRO A 397 0.54 31.54 3.27
C PRO A 397 1.89 31.76 2.56
N ASN A 398 2.91 32.27 3.26
CA ASN A 398 4.24 32.55 2.70
C ASN A 398 5.37 31.88 3.50
N SER A 399 5.08 30.83 4.24
CA SER A 399 6.05 30.08 5.06
C SER A 399 6.05 28.61 4.65
N ALA A 400 6.80 28.30 3.59
CA ALA A 400 6.95 26.93 3.10
C ALA A 400 7.77 26.04 4.05
N ASP A 401 8.27 26.60 5.14
CA ASP A 401 9.11 25.98 6.15
C ASP A 401 8.35 25.59 7.43
N LYS A 402 7.09 26.00 7.60
CA LYS A 402 6.29 25.71 8.80
C LYS A 402 5.01 24.98 8.41
N LEU A 403 4.96 23.71 8.70
CA LEU A 403 4.03 22.78 8.09
C LEU A 403 3.26 21.97 9.14
N ALA A 404 1.98 21.71 8.90
CA ALA A 404 1.16 20.74 9.62
C ALA A 404 0.48 19.78 8.66
N LYS A 405 0.26 18.53 9.04
CA LYS A 405 -0.51 17.58 8.21
C LYS A 405 -1.98 17.98 8.17
N LEU A 406 -2.63 17.78 7.02
CA LEU A 406 -4.08 17.86 6.92
C LEU A 406 -4.66 16.56 7.49
N ILE A 407 -5.56 16.68 8.46
CA ILE A 407 -6.29 15.54 9.03
C ILE A 407 -7.61 15.35 8.31
N LEU A 408 -8.35 16.45 8.12
CA LEU A 408 -9.70 16.41 7.57
C LEU A 408 -9.98 17.63 6.71
N ASP A 409 -10.56 17.41 5.54
CA ASP A 409 -11.25 18.37 4.68
C ASP A 409 -12.48 17.62 4.16
N SER A 410 -13.69 18.04 4.50
CA SER A 410 -14.92 17.28 4.19
C SER A 410 -16.15 18.18 4.16
N ASP A 411 -16.99 17.99 3.16
CA ASP A 411 -18.34 18.52 3.05
C ASP A 411 -19.43 17.52 3.46
N ASP A 412 -19.03 16.34 3.94
CA ASP A 412 -19.93 15.31 4.43
C ASP A 412 -20.85 15.81 5.56
N ARG A 413 -22.04 15.24 5.60
CA ARG A 413 -23.05 15.59 6.61
C ARG A 413 -22.98 14.72 7.85
N TYR A 414 -22.56 15.30 8.93
CA TYR A 414 -22.54 14.69 10.25
C TYR A 414 -23.72 15.17 11.09
N THR A 415 -24.25 14.32 11.94
CA THR A 415 -25.28 14.69 12.91
C THR A 415 -24.78 14.44 14.33
N ILE A 416 -24.85 15.44 15.19
CA ILE A 416 -24.37 15.37 16.56
C ILE A 416 -25.48 15.79 17.54
N ARG A 417 -25.66 15.02 18.63
CA ARG A 417 -26.65 15.29 19.69
C ARG A 417 -26.00 15.98 20.87
N THR A 418 -26.81 16.61 21.71
CA THR A 418 -26.31 17.16 22.96
C THR A 418 -25.60 16.09 23.80
N GLY A 419 -24.33 16.35 24.12
CA GLY A 419 -23.46 15.46 24.88
C GLY A 419 -22.81 14.35 24.03
N GLU A 420 -22.98 14.36 22.72
CA GLU A 420 -22.32 13.45 21.79
C GLU A 420 -21.01 14.05 21.32
N THR A 421 -20.01 13.19 21.10
CA THR A 421 -18.70 13.55 20.61
C THR A 421 -18.51 12.95 19.22
N LEU A 422 -18.07 13.75 18.25
CA LEU A 422 -17.61 13.35 16.94
C LEU A 422 -16.09 13.24 16.99
N ASP A 423 -15.56 12.06 16.71
CA ASP A 423 -14.12 11.82 16.54
C ASP A 423 -13.69 12.36 15.18
N LEU A 424 -12.64 13.17 15.16
CA LEU A 424 -12.08 13.80 13.97
C LEU A 424 -10.75 13.16 13.52
N GLY A 425 -10.29 12.12 14.23
CA GLY A 425 -9.01 11.47 14.00
C GLY A 425 -7.87 12.08 14.83
N GLU A 426 -6.76 11.34 14.93
CA GLU A 426 -5.53 11.74 15.62
C GLU A 426 -5.77 12.31 17.04
N GLY A 427 -6.78 11.82 17.77
CA GLY A 427 -7.15 12.30 19.10
C GLY A 427 -7.85 13.66 19.15
N TYR A 428 -8.21 14.24 18.00
CA TYR A 428 -9.05 15.43 17.91
C TYR A 428 -10.53 15.06 17.96
N ALA A 429 -11.34 15.86 18.64
CA ALA A 429 -12.77 15.59 18.75
C ALA A 429 -13.60 16.86 18.91
N LEU A 430 -14.86 16.78 18.46
CA LEU A 430 -15.85 17.84 18.55
C LEU A 430 -17.04 17.35 19.38
N GLU A 431 -17.33 18.00 20.51
CA GLU A 431 -18.45 17.67 21.37
C GLU A 431 -19.57 18.73 21.29
N ALA A 432 -20.82 18.31 21.11
CA ALA A 432 -21.95 19.21 21.24
C ALA A 432 -22.39 19.31 22.71
N LYS A 433 -21.89 20.31 23.39
CA LYS A 433 -22.25 20.55 24.82
C LYS A 433 -23.74 20.84 25.00
N GLN A 434 -24.35 21.58 24.07
CA GLN A 434 -25.78 21.89 24.07
C GLN A 434 -26.31 22.24 22.68
N VAL A 435 -27.46 21.70 22.31
CA VAL A 435 -28.19 22.09 21.10
C VAL A 435 -29.51 22.77 21.49
N ASP A 436 -29.65 24.05 21.17
CA ASP A 436 -30.83 24.89 21.41
C ASP A 436 -31.61 25.09 20.11
N VAL A 437 -32.62 24.27 19.89
CA VAL A 437 -33.47 24.29 18.70
C VAL A 437 -34.34 25.54 18.62
N GLU A 438 -34.88 26.04 19.75
CA GLU A 438 -35.71 27.25 19.76
C GLU A 438 -34.90 28.53 19.52
N GLY A 439 -33.63 28.52 20.00
CA GLY A 439 -32.68 29.62 19.77
C GLY A 439 -31.87 29.48 18.46
N GLU A 440 -32.04 28.39 17.71
CA GLU A 440 -31.32 28.08 16.49
C GLU A 440 -29.80 28.19 16.70
N LYS A 441 -29.28 27.51 17.76
CA LYS A 441 -27.87 27.55 18.19
C LYS A 441 -27.38 26.20 18.65
N VAL A 442 -26.07 26.00 18.50
CA VAL A 442 -25.34 24.88 19.10
C VAL A 442 -24.12 25.41 19.83
N TRP A 443 -23.81 24.87 21.00
CA TRP A 443 -22.55 25.06 21.70
C TRP A 443 -21.67 23.87 21.42
N LEU A 444 -20.55 24.09 20.70
CA LEU A 444 -19.55 23.11 20.38
C LEU A 444 -18.30 23.35 21.20
N GLU A 445 -17.61 22.28 21.56
CA GLU A 445 -16.30 22.27 22.23
C GLU A 445 -15.34 21.41 21.39
N PHE A 446 -14.19 21.98 21.09
CA PHE A 446 -13.09 21.31 20.37
C PHE A 446 -12.04 20.86 21.38
N THR A 447 -11.60 19.60 21.26
CA THR A 447 -10.66 18.96 22.17
C THR A 447 -9.56 18.23 21.42
N LYS A 448 -8.36 18.09 22.06
CA LYS A 448 -7.25 17.25 21.63
C LYS A 448 -6.87 16.31 22.75
N ASP A 449 -6.86 14.99 22.51
CA ASP A 449 -6.59 13.94 23.51
C ASP A 449 -7.46 14.05 24.77
N GLY A 450 -8.69 14.56 24.58
CA GLY A 450 -9.66 14.84 25.65
C GLY A 450 -9.38 16.10 26.49
N GLU A 451 -8.36 16.89 26.13
CA GLU A 451 -8.10 18.19 26.74
C GLU A 451 -8.81 19.30 25.96
N PHE A 452 -9.38 20.27 26.68
CA PHE A 452 -10.06 21.43 26.11
C PHE A 452 -9.09 22.29 25.26
N VAL A 453 -9.51 22.63 24.05
CA VAL A 453 -8.79 23.56 23.17
C VAL A 453 -9.55 24.88 23.05
N ASP A 454 -10.79 24.85 22.55
CA ASP A 454 -11.64 26.04 22.36
C ASP A 454 -13.12 25.65 22.36
N ASP A 455 -14.04 26.64 22.54
CA ASP A 455 -15.48 26.44 22.41
C ASP A 455 -16.19 27.67 21.84
N GLU A 456 -17.29 27.45 21.09
CA GLU A 456 -18.10 28.51 20.52
C GLU A 456 -19.59 28.18 20.52
N ILE A 457 -20.42 29.23 20.60
CA ILE A 457 -21.89 29.12 20.44
C ILE A 457 -22.28 29.60 19.05
N ILE A 458 -22.46 28.66 18.14
CA ILE A 458 -22.75 28.89 16.74
C ILE A 458 -24.25 29.10 16.52
N SER A 459 -24.62 30.10 15.72
CA SER A 459 -25.99 30.40 15.33
C SER A 459 -26.24 30.07 13.87
N VAL A 460 -27.24 29.23 13.60
CA VAL A 460 -27.61 28.83 12.22
C VAL A 460 -28.62 29.77 11.56
N VAL A 461 -29.00 30.89 12.22
CA VAL A 461 -29.96 31.88 11.68
C VAL A 461 -29.39 32.62 10.47
N ASN A 462 -28.07 32.86 10.44
CA ASN A 462 -27.37 33.56 9.37
C ASN A 462 -26.13 32.76 8.96
N SER A 463 -25.93 32.56 7.68
CA SER A 463 -24.77 31.87 7.14
C SER A 463 -23.41 32.42 7.59
N SER A 464 -23.33 33.73 7.89
CA SER A 464 -22.11 34.34 8.43
C SER A 464 -21.82 34.03 9.91
N GLN A 465 -22.75 33.38 10.62
CA GLN A 465 -22.65 33.01 12.02
C GLN A 465 -22.71 31.50 12.23
N SER A 466 -22.82 30.76 11.13
CA SER A 466 -22.87 29.30 11.13
C SER A 466 -21.49 28.64 10.97
N ASN A 467 -20.45 29.43 10.81
CA ASN A 467 -19.05 29.01 10.78
C ASN A 467 -18.35 29.34 12.09
N TRP A 468 -17.49 28.46 12.53
CA TRP A 468 -16.55 28.65 13.61
C TRP A 468 -15.15 28.29 13.15
N GLU A 469 -14.20 29.21 13.42
CA GLU A 469 -12.77 29.01 13.17
C GLU A 469 -12.05 29.04 14.51
N VAL A 470 -11.20 28.04 14.75
CA VAL A 470 -10.30 28.01 15.90
C VAL A 470 -8.93 28.51 15.46
N GLU A 471 -8.51 29.63 16.05
CA GLU A 471 -7.20 30.21 15.86
C GLU A 471 -6.36 30.03 17.12
N LEU A 472 -5.13 29.54 16.95
CA LEU A 472 -4.19 29.34 18.07
C LEU A 472 -2.92 30.14 17.85
N ASP A 473 -2.33 30.57 18.99
CA ASP A 473 -1.06 31.26 19.05
C ASP A 473 0.08 30.31 19.42
N ASP A 474 1.31 30.74 19.18
CA ASP A 474 2.55 30.01 19.53
C ASP A 474 2.70 28.62 18.85
N ILE A 475 2.09 28.39 17.68
CA ILE A 475 2.30 27.17 16.89
C ILE A 475 3.55 27.35 16.03
N GLN A 476 4.64 26.68 16.36
CA GLN A 476 5.95 26.85 15.70
C GLN A 476 6.36 28.34 15.59
N ASP A 477 6.20 29.10 16.67
CA ASP A 477 6.44 30.57 16.75
C ASP A 477 5.55 31.40 15.81
N GLU A 478 4.40 30.90 15.37
CA GLU A 478 3.38 31.63 14.62
C GLU A 478 2.15 31.89 15.47
N ASP A 479 1.61 33.13 15.39
CA ASP A 479 0.38 33.54 16.04
C ASP A 479 -0.77 33.54 15.03
N ASP A 480 -2.02 33.52 15.53
CA ASP A 480 -3.26 33.51 14.73
C ASP A 480 -3.24 32.41 13.65
N VAL A 481 -2.87 31.17 14.02
CA VAL A 481 -2.90 30.00 13.11
C VAL A 481 -4.29 29.38 13.16
N VAL A 482 -4.99 29.35 12.03
CA VAL A 482 -6.27 28.64 11.90
C VAL A 482 -5.98 27.15 11.90
N VAL A 483 -6.48 26.41 12.90
CA VAL A 483 -6.21 24.98 13.07
C VAL A 483 -7.44 24.11 12.81
N PHE A 484 -8.64 24.66 12.98
CA PHE A 484 -9.90 23.97 12.79
C PHE A 484 -10.97 24.91 12.25
N ARG A 485 -11.81 24.37 11.36
CA ARG A 485 -13.04 25.03 10.88
C ARG A 485 -14.19 24.06 10.90
N VAL A 486 -15.38 24.57 11.25
CA VAL A 486 -16.64 23.85 11.18
C VAL A 486 -17.78 24.72 10.69
N HIS A 487 -18.62 24.15 9.80
CA HIS A 487 -19.89 24.74 9.40
C HIS A 487 -21.06 23.96 10.00
N VAL A 488 -21.98 24.67 10.62
CA VAL A 488 -23.22 24.09 11.14
C VAL A 488 -24.39 24.48 10.25
N ASN A 489 -24.91 23.55 9.50
CA ASN A 489 -25.97 23.78 8.52
C ASN A 489 -27.32 24.06 9.21
N GLN A 490 -27.71 23.27 10.20
CA GLN A 490 -29.00 23.44 10.89
C GLN A 490 -29.01 22.78 12.25
N VAL A 491 -29.95 23.22 13.08
CA VAL A 491 -30.35 22.53 14.33
C VAL A 491 -31.83 22.17 14.26
N PHE A 492 -32.20 21.00 14.75
CA PHE A 492 -33.58 20.53 14.70
C PHE A 492 -33.91 19.59 15.86
N GLN A 493 -35.21 19.49 16.18
CA GLN A 493 -35.71 18.59 17.20
C GLN A 493 -35.87 17.19 16.59
N GLY A 494 -35.07 16.24 17.04
CA GLY A 494 -35.29 14.83 16.78
C GLY A 494 -36.44 14.26 17.59
N ALA A 495 -36.72 12.98 17.43
CA ALA A 495 -37.85 12.32 18.16
C ALA A 495 -37.61 12.25 19.68
N VAL A 496 -36.36 12.27 20.10
CA VAL A 496 -35.94 12.14 21.51
C VAL A 496 -35.03 13.29 21.91
N ASP A 497 -34.07 13.70 21.07
CA ASP A 497 -32.99 14.64 21.36
C ASP A 497 -32.94 15.81 20.37
N SER A 498 -32.32 16.92 20.79
CA SER A 498 -31.98 18.03 19.94
C SER A 498 -30.70 17.67 19.16
N ILE A 499 -30.66 17.95 17.86
CA ILE A 499 -29.63 17.54 16.91
C ILE A 499 -29.09 18.77 16.20
N ALA A 500 -27.78 18.87 16.06
CA ALA A 500 -27.11 19.77 15.13
C ALA A 500 -26.58 18.96 13.91
N GLN A 501 -26.72 19.52 12.73
CA GLN A 501 -26.16 19.00 11.50
C GLN A 501 -24.97 19.85 11.09
N ILE A 502 -23.82 19.19 10.97
CA ILE A 502 -22.55 19.74 10.51
C ILE A 502 -22.39 19.32 9.04
N GLU A 503 -21.90 20.21 8.19
CA GLU A 503 -21.71 19.92 6.76
C GLU A 503 -20.29 20.25 6.27
N GLY A 504 -19.57 21.17 6.89
CA GLY A 504 -18.18 21.48 6.56
C GLY A 504 -17.27 21.23 7.76
N LEU A 505 -16.17 20.51 7.56
CA LEU A 505 -15.11 20.26 8.54
C LEU A 505 -13.74 20.37 7.88
N TRP A 506 -12.84 21.11 8.53
CA TRP A 506 -11.44 21.18 8.13
C TRP A 506 -10.55 21.23 9.37
N LEU A 507 -9.46 20.44 9.37
CA LEU A 507 -8.60 20.27 10.54
C LEU A 507 -7.17 19.98 10.13
N ILE A 508 -6.20 20.63 10.78
CA ILE A 508 -4.77 20.32 10.66
C ILE A 508 -4.22 19.75 11.98
N ASP A 509 -3.20 18.93 11.87
CA ASP A 509 -2.46 18.41 13.03
C ASP A 509 -1.48 19.46 13.57
N TYR A 510 -1.99 20.43 14.27
CA TYR A 510 -1.17 21.49 14.85
C TYR A 510 -0.27 21.02 16.00
N ALA A 511 -0.63 19.90 16.63
CA ALA A 511 0.16 19.35 17.75
C ALA A 511 1.49 18.76 17.29
N ASN A 512 1.52 18.25 16.05
CA ASN A 512 2.70 17.69 15.40
C ASN A 512 3.21 18.59 14.25
N ALA A 513 2.88 19.88 14.29
CA ALA A 513 3.42 20.83 13.31
C ALA A 513 4.95 20.90 13.40
N MET A 514 5.61 21.04 12.25
CA MET A 514 7.06 21.05 12.15
C MET A 514 7.58 22.38 11.54
N THR A 515 8.84 22.69 11.83
CA THR A 515 9.60 23.75 11.17
C THR A 515 10.80 23.15 10.47
N ILE A 516 10.99 23.49 9.19
CA ILE A 516 12.15 23.10 8.40
C ILE A 516 13.19 24.22 8.51
N GLU A 517 14.40 23.86 8.94
CA GLU A 517 15.49 24.79 9.09
C GLU A 517 16.55 24.66 7.97
N SER A 518 17.38 25.65 7.79
CA SER A 518 18.39 25.66 6.71
C SER A 518 19.54 24.69 6.93
N ASP A 519 19.66 24.10 8.10
CA ASP A 519 20.65 23.11 8.50
C ASP A 519 20.06 21.70 8.69
N ASP A 520 18.80 21.49 8.28
CA ASP A 520 18.19 20.16 8.26
C ASP A 520 18.78 19.31 7.14
N GLU A 521 18.91 18.01 7.44
CA GLU A 521 19.41 17.01 6.51
C GLU A 521 18.35 15.93 6.27
N PHE A 522 17.99 15.71 5.02
CA PHE A 522 17.01 14.72 4.56
C PHE A 522 17.70 13.71 3.63
N GLY A 523 18.46 12.78 4.19
CA GLY A 523 19.21 11.81 3.40
C GLY A 523 20.26 12.43 2.49
N GLU A 524 20.15 12.25 1.18
CA GLU A 524 21.04 12.88 0.19
C GLU A 524 20.68 14.35 -0.09
N LEU A 525 19.49 14.81 0.32
CA LEU A 525 19.02 16.19 0.21
C LEU A 525 19.31 16.95 1.50
N ASN A 526 20.32 17.84 1.50
CA ASN A 526 20.86 18.46 2.71
C ASN A 526 21.31 19.94 2.55
N ASP A 527 21.16 20.55 1.37
CA ASP A 527 21.32 22.00 1.15
C ASP A 527 19.95 22.65 1.04
N VAL A 528 19.40 23.09 2.18
CA VAL A 528 18.04 23.63 2.31
C VAL A 528 18.03 25.14 2.05
N SER A 529 17.18 25.61 1.13
CA SER A 529 16.95 27.01 0.79
C SER A 529 15.48 27.37 0.85
N ILE A 530 15.10 28.21 1.80
CA ILE A 530 13.74 28.69 2.04
C ILE A 530 13.57 30.09 1.40
N GLN A 531 12.58 30.25 0.53
CA GLN A 531 12.34 31.50 -0.22
C GLN A 531 10.86 31.92 -0.15
N GLY A 532 10.34 32.08 1.05
CA GLY A 532 8.95 32.49 1.27
C GLY A 532 7.98 31.34 0.97
N ASP A 533 7.32 31.34 -0.17
CA ASP A 533 6.37 30.32 -0.60
C ASP A 533 7.02 29.10 -1.26
N THR A 534 8.34 29.08 -1.39
CA THR A 534 9.09 28.01 -2.08
C THR A 534 10.20 27.46 -1.19
N LEU A 535 10.27 26.14 -1.09
CA LEU A 535 11.34 25.36 -0.46
C LEU A 535 12.12 24.63 -1.54
N VAL A 536 13.44 24.75 -1.52
CA VAL A 536 14.36 24.07 -2.44
C VAL A 536 15.42 23.35 -1.63
N ILE A 537 15.60 22.06 -1.87
CA ILE A 537 16.60 21.22 -1.20
C ILE A 537 17.47 20.55 -2.26
N ARG A 538 18.79 20.53 -2.06
CA ARG A 538 19.76 19.94 -2.98
C ARG A 538 20.70 19.00 -2.26
N ASN A 539 21.34 18.11 -3.02
CA ASN A 539 22.49 17.38 -2.50
C ASN A 539 23.72 18.30 -2.47
N ASP A 540 24.49 18.28 -1.38
CA ASP A 540 25.75 19.04 -1.23
C ASP A 540 27.00 18.21 -1.59
N ASP A 541 26.88 16.89 -1.70
CA ASP A 541 27.91 15.97 -2.16
C ASP A 541 27.43 15.16 -3.37
N SER A 542 28.36 14.69 -4.19
CA SER A 542 28.03 13.80 -5.29
C SER A 542 27.81 12.36 -4.82
N PHE A 543 26.82 11.67 -5.35
CA PHE A 543 26.57 10.26 -5.07
C PHE A 543 26.32 9.43 -6.34
N THR A 544 26.45 8.11 -6.22
CA THR A 544 26.35 7.19 -7.35
C THR A 544 25.04 6.43 -7.31
N LEU A 545 24.33 6.43 -8.44
CA LEU A 545 23.23 5.49 -8.70
C LEU A 545 23.87 4.11 -8.95
N THR A 546 23.99 3.33 -7.87
CA THR A 546 24.57 1.98 -7.92
C THR A 546 23.58 1.04 -8.60
N ARG A 547 24.07 0.17 -9.48
CA ARG A 547 23.24 -0.82 -10.15
C ARG A 547 22.70 -1.83 -9.15
N ASP A 548 21.54 -2.37 -9.46
CA ASP A 548 20.86 -3.36 -8.62
C ASP A 548 20.78 -2.89 -7.16
N SER A 549 20.29 -1.68 -6.98
CA SER A 549 20.14 -1.11 -5.63
C SER A 549 18.97 -0.15 -5.53
N GLU A 550 18.50 -0.05 -4.31
CA GLU A 550 17.62 1.02 -3.85
C GLU A 550 18.44 2.01 -3.04
N LYS A 551 18.32 3.28 -3.38
CA LYS A 551 19.04 4.37 -2.75
C LYS A 551 18.07 5.36 -2.16
N GLU A 552 18.03 5.45 -0.83
CA GLU A 552 17.27 6.49 -0.15
C GLU A 552 17.85 7.86 -0.49
N ILE A 553 16.99 8.79 -0.92
CA ILE A 553 17.36 10.14 -1.32
C ILE A 553 16.78 11.20 -0.40
N ALA A 554 15.67 10.89 0.25
CA ALA A 554 15.01 11.71 1.27
C ALA A 554 14.15 10.80 2.14
N GLU A 555 13.56 11.31 3.21
CA GLU A 555 12.69 10.57 4.12
C GLU A 555 11.58 9.82 3.36
N GLY A 556 11.70 8.48 3.32
CA GLY A 556 10.73 7.60 2.65
C GLY A 556 10.69 7.70 1.12
N MET A 557 11.61 8.42 0.49
CA MET A 557 11.75 8.50 -0.95
C MET A 557 13.07 7.87 -1.41
N PHE A 558 13.00 7.02 -2.42
CA PHE A 558 14.12 6.22 -2.90
C PHE A 558 14.29 6.33 -4.41
N PHE A 559 15.50 6.05 -4.91
CA PHE A 559 15.72 5.65 -6.30
C PHE A 559 15.94 4.15 -6.38
N LYS A 560 15.23 3.50 -7.29
CA LYS A 560 15.51 2.13 -7.74
C LYS A 560 16.29 2.16 -9.04
N VAL A 561 17.38 1.38 -9.12
CA VAL A 561 18.33 1.41 -10.24
C VAL A 561 18.46 0.01 -10.82
N ALA A 562 18.21 -0.13 -12.13
CA ALA A 562 18.36 -1.38 -12.85
C ALA A 562 19.78 -1.96 -12.77
N ASP A 563 19.90 -3.28 -12.77
CA ASP A 563 21.18 -3.98 -12.86
C ASP A 563 21.69 -4.08 -14.29
N THR A 564 20.79 -4.25 -15.27
CA THR A 564 21.09 -4.48 -16.69
C THR A 564 20.47 -3.43 -17.61
N PRO A 565 20.97 -3.31 -18.85
CA PRO A 565 22.30 -3.69 -19.33
C PRO A 565 23.39 -2.75 -18.80
N ALA A 566 24.62 -3.26 -18.66
CA ALA A 566 25.72 -2.50 -18.02
C ALA A 566 26.10 -1.16 -18.69
N ASN A 567 25.63 -0.86 -19.87
CA ASN A 567 25.90 0.36 -20.62
C ASN A 567 24.71 1.31 -20.73
N GLU A 568 23.60 0.99 -20.09
CA GLU A 568 22.39 1.82 -20.03
C GLU A 568 22.01 2.06 -18.56
N LEU A 569 21.72 3.30 -18.22
CA LEU A 569 21.18 3.66 -16.91
C LEU A 569 19.65 3.67 -17.03
N ARG A 570 18.97 2.90 -16.19
CA ARG A 570 17.53 3.00 -15.95
C ARG A 570 17.31 3.15 -14.46
N TYR A 571 16.48 4.09 -14.08
CA TYR A 571 16.14 4.35 -12.68
C TYR A 571 14.84 5.13 -12.58
N TYR A 572 14.19 5.07 -11.42
CA TYR A 572 13.01 5.86 -11.10
C TYR A 572 12.96 6.19 -9.61
N PRO A 573 12.32 7.28 -9.20
CA PRO A 573 12.00 7.52 -7.81
C PRO A 573 10.78 6.70 -7.40
N PHE A 574 10.72 6.30 -6.14
CA PHE A 574 9.52 5.69 -5.56
C PHE A 574 9.36 6.08 -4.11
N VAL A 575 8.13 5.93 -3.61
CA VAL A 575 7.77 5.99 -2.20
C VAL A 575 7.02 4.73 -1.84
N GLU A 576 7.15 4.28 -0.60
CA GLU A 576 6.40 3.17 -0.06
C GLU A 576 5.14 3.67 0.64
N ARG A 577 4.02 2.97 0.45
CA ARG A 577 2.74 3.22 1.11
C ARG A 577 2.22 1.92 1.72
N THR A 578 1.66 2.00 2.93
CA THR A 578 1.15 0.83 3.65
C THR A 578 -0.36 0.90 3.76
N VAL A 579 -1.04 -0.21 3.42
CA VAL A 579 -2.47 -0.43 3.65
C VAL A 579 -2.66 -1.39 4.81
N GLY A 580 -3.66 -1.12 5.65
CA GLY A 580 -4.00 -1.93 6.82
C GLY A 580 -3.30 -1.49 8.10
N GLU A 581 -3.67 -2.10 9.24
CA GLU A 581 -3.08 -1.79 10.53
C GLU A 581 -1.61 -2.22 10.57
N VAL A 582 -0.72 -1.27 10.82
CA VAL A 582 0.64 -1.59 11.28
C VAL A 582 0.47 -2.19 12.67
N SER A 583 0.59 -3.51 12.80
CA SER A 583 0.69 -4.13 14.10
C SER A 583 1.95 -3.56 14.77
N GLU A 584 1.78 -2.65 15.72
CA GLU A 584 2.85 -2.32 16.65
C GLU A 584 3.31 -3.64 17.29
N ILE A 585 4.51 -4.08 16.92
CA ILE A 585 5.17 -5.15 17.65
C ILE A 585 5.50 -4.52 19.00
N ASP A 586 4.71 -4.86 20.02
CA ASP A 586 5.10 -4.63 21.41
C ASP A 586 6.49 -5.28 21.61
N ASP A 587 7.53 -4.48 21.50
CA ASP A 587 8.84 -4.79 22.05
C ASP A 587 8.68 -4.80 23.57
N GLU A 588 8.10 -5.89 24.12
CA GLU A 588 8.32 -6.22 25.52
C GLU A 588 9.83 -6.45 25.69
N GLU A 589 10.53 -5.41 26.15
CA GLU A 589 11.88 -5.54 26.70
C GLU A 589 11.87 -6.68 27.73
N GLU A 590 12.38 -7.85 27.36
CA GLU A 590 12.88 -8.80 28.34
C GLU A 590 14.03 -8.12 29.08
N GLY A 591 13.73 -7.58 30.25
CA GLY A 591 14.70 -7.07 31.19
C GLY A 591 15.75 -8.15 31.49
N PRO A 592 17.00 -7.77 31.68
CA PRO A 592 18.10 -8.70 31.85
C PRO A 592 17.86 -9.63 33.06
N SER A 593 17.81 -10.93 32.81
CA SER A 593 17.78 -11.96 33.83
C SER A 593 19.02 -11.84 34.71
N GLU A 594 18.83 -11.36 35.92
CA GLU A 594 19.88 -11.43 36.95
C GLU A 594 20.18 -12.87 37.31
N ASN A 595 21.41 -13.27 37.01
CA ASN A 595 22.04 -14.51 37.40
C ASN A 595 22.24 -14.50 38.90
N VAL A 596 21.37 -15.18 39.68
CA VAL A 596 21.59 -15.41 41.12
C VAL A 596 22.16 -16.79 41.29
N THR A 597 23.45 -16.80 41.56
CA THR A 597 24.19 -17.91 42.12
C THR A 597 23.65 -18.31 43.49
N ALA A 598 23.38 -19.61 43.66
CA ALA A 598 23.08 -20.21 44.97
C ALA A 598 24.30 -20.27 45.88
N PRO A 599 24.12 -20.17 47.19
CA PRO A 599 24.81 -21.11 48.06
C PRO A 599 23.97 -21.63 49.24
N GLY A 600 24.11 -22.92 49.53
CA GLY A 600 24.28 -23.46 50.89
C GLY A 600 23.01 -23.93 51.58
N GLU A 601 22.95 -25.24 51.71
CA GLU A 601 22.15 -26.03 52.64
C GLU A 601 22.14 -25.49 54.07
N GLU A 602 20.98 -25.51 54.74
CA GLU A 602 20.86 -26.04 56.12
C GLU A 602 19.43 -26.38 56.46
N ASN A 603 19.34 -27.56 56.98
CA ASN A 603 18.33 -28.41 57.55
C ASN A 603 17.55 -27.70 58.68
N VAL A 604 16.21 -28.00 58.87
CA VAL A 604 15.60 -28.47 60.12
C VAL A 604 14.06 -28.44 60.06
N THR A 605 13.47 -29.67 60.15
CA THR A 605 12.27 -30.17 60.85
C THR A 605 10.88 -29.51 60.68
N ALA A 606 9.97 -30.44 60.33
CA ALA A 606 8.52 -30.34 60.56
C ALA A 606 8.14 -30.41 62.04
N PRO A 607 6.92 -30.05 62.47
CA PRO A 607 5.90 -31.07 62.72
C PRO A 607 4.48 -30.66 62.29
N GLU A 608 3.74 -31.63 61.76
CA GLU A 608 2.56 -32.39 62.23
C GLU A 608 1.28 -31.59 62.58
N ASP A 609 0.20 -32.07 61.90
CA ASP A 609 -1.16 -32.37 62.35
C ASP A 609 -2.18 -31.26 62.63
N GLU A 610 -3.28 -31.33 61.96
CA GLU A 610 -4.61 -31.90 62.29
C GLU A 610 -5.64 -31.46 61.26
N ASN A 611 -6.21 -32.35 60.47
CA ASN A 611 -7.43 -33.16 60.55
C ASN A 611 -8.70 -32.37 60.92
N VAL A 612 -9.72 -32.44 60.08
CA VAL A 612 -11.10 -32.81 60.37
C VAL A 612 -12.10 -32.35 59.29
N THR A 613 -12.61 -33.33 58.58
CA THR A 613 -13.97 -33.69 58.14
C THR A 613 -14.81 -32.77 57.24
N ALA A 614 -15.21 -33.44 56.17
CA ALA A 614 -16.50 -33.21 55.48
C ALA A 614 -17.70 -33.71 56.35
N PRO A 615 -18.94 -33.33 56.08
CA PRO A 615 -19.82 -34.26 55.35
C PRO A 615 -20.78 -33.55 54.35
N ASP A 616 -21.03 -34.17 53.23
CA ASP A 616 -22.16 -35.01 52.80
C ASP A 616 -23.52 -34.32 52.57
N GLU A 617 -23.99 -34.65 51.36
CA GLU A 617 -25.37 -34.98 50.96
C GLU A 617 -26.40 -33.83 50.82
N ASN A 618 -27.27 -33.75 49.86
CA ASN A 618 -27.93 -34.76 49.01
C ASN A 618 -28.90 -34.07 48.04
N VAL A 619 -28.98 -34.56 46.79
CA VAL A 619 -30.20 -34.95 46.04
C VAL A 619 -31.34 -33.93 45.86
N THR A 620 -31.68 -33.54 44.65
CA THR A 620 -32.82 -34.09 43.88
C THR A 620 -33.00 -33.37 42.53
N GLU A 621 -32.90 -34.10 41.45
CA GLU A 621 -33.74 -33.92 40.26
C GLU A 621 -35.18 -34.38 40.63
N PRO A 622 -36.24 -34.02 39.94
CA PRO A 622 -36.53 -34.45 38.57
C PRO A 622 -37.47 -33.54 37.76
N GLY A 623 -37.64 -33.81 36.51
CA GLY A 623 -38.88 -33.59 35.79
C GLY A 623 -38.77 -33.25 34.31
N GLU A 624 -38.74 -34.28 33.50
CA GLU A 624 -39.17 -34.34 32.08
C GLU A 624 -40.61 -33.83 31.89
N THR A 625 -40.96 -33.26 30.80
CA THR A 625 -41.39 -33.65 29.45
C THR A 625 -42.59 -32.79 29.02
N PRO A 626 -43.16 -32.92 27.83
CA PRO A 626 -42.67 -32.78 26.44
C PRO A 626 -43.63 -31.95 25.53
N VAL A 627 -43.19 -31.79 24.26
CA VAL A 627 -43.96 -31.85 22.99
C VAL A 627 -45.06 -30.82 22.71
N GLU A 628 -44.96 -30.11 21.60
CA GLU A 628 -45.83 -30.24 20.42
C GLU A 628 -45.34 -29.35 19.26
N GLU A 629 -45.06 -30.01 18.12
CA GLU A 629 -45.17 -29.43 16.79
C GLU A 629 -46.67 -29.24 16.43
N PRO A 630 -46.98 -28.33 15.53
CA PRO A 630 -47.73 -28.76 14.36
C PRO A 630 -47.26 -28.21 13.00
N THR A 631 -47.03 -29.12 12.12
CA THR A 631 -47.32 -29.30 10.69
C THR A 631 -47.90 -28.17 9.87
N VAL A 632 -47.18 -27.96 8.71
CA VAL A 632 -47.61 -27.89 7.29
C VAL A 632 -48.58 -26.82 6.83
N GLY A 633 -48.10 -26.06 5.86
CA GLY A 633 -48.92 -25.26 4.93
C GLY A 633 -48.09 -24.82 3.73
N ASP A 634 -48.42 -25.40 2.60
CA ASP A 634 -47.96 -25.38 1.22
C ASP A 634 -47.33 -24.12 0.63
N THR A 635 -46.42 -24.44 -0.28
CA THR A 635 -45.74 -23.71 -1.36
C THR A 635 -46.65 -22.79 -2.24
N PRO A 636 -46.06 -21.77 -2.93
CA PRO A 636 -45.67 -22.06 -4.31
C PRO A 636 -44.25 -21.60 -4.69
N GLU A 637 -43.74 -22.31 -5.67
CA GLU A 637 -42.55 -22.13 -6.46
C GLU A 637 -42.48 -20.73 -7.11
N GLU A 638 -41.30 -20.11 -7.09
CA GLU A 638 -40.80 -19.28 -8.16
C GLU A 638 -39.29 -19.44 -8.29
N GLU A 639 -38.88 -19.42 -9.53
CA GLU A 639 -37.63 -19.87 -10.11
C GLU A 639 -36.38 -19.06 -9.68
N GLY A 640 -35.29 -19.74 -9.66
CA GLY A 640 -33.93 -19.54 -10.20
C GLY A 640 -33.31 -18.15 -10.08
N GLY A 641 -32.25 -18.09 -9.30
CA GLY A 641 -31.21 -17.10 -9.32
C GLY A 641 -29.99 -17.74 -8.70
N GLU A 642 -29.09 -18.21 -9.52
CA GLU A 642 -27.79 -18.72 -9.10
C GLU A 642 -26.99 -17.57 -8.54
N GLY A 643 -26.65 -17.63 -7.28
CA GLY A 643 -25.75 -16.71 -6.61
C GLY A 643 -24.31 -17.17 -6.84
N ALA A 644 -23.49 -16.24 -7.29
CA ALA A 644 -22.06 -16.37 -7.36
C ALA A 644 -21.45 -16.75 -5.99
N PRO A 645 -20.36 -17.52 -5.96
CA PRO A 645 -19.69 -17.87 -4.72
C PRO A 645 -18.96 -16.64 -4.18
N GLY A 646 -19.30 -16.28 -2.94
CA GLY A 646 -18.67 -15.20 -2.22
C GLY A 646 -17.21 -15.50 -1.92
N PHE A 647 -16.36 -14.56 -2.24
CA PHE A 647 -15.00 -14.45 -1.75
C PHE A 647 -15.05 -14.26 -0.22
N GLY A 648 -14.52 -15.17 0.49
CA GLY A 648 -14.30 -15.09 1.92
C GLY A 648 -13.08 -15.92 2.27
N VAL A 649 -12.10 -15.21 2.86
CA VAL A 649 -10.92 -15.74 3.56
C VAL A 649 -9.65 -15.89 2.70
N VAL A 650 -8.94 -14.80 2.47
CA VAL A 650 -7.47 -14.79 2.47
C VAL A 650 -7.03 -13.66 3.39
N LEU A 651 -6.98 -13.94 4.67
CA LEU A 651 -6.38 -13.09 5.69
C LEU A 651 -5.21 -13.87 6.28
N GLY A 652 -3.98 -13.44 5.99
CA GLY A 652 -2.92 -13.76 6.90
C GLY A 652 -1.51 -14.05 6.42
N LEU A 653 -1.00 -13.59 5.27
CA LEU A 653 0.40 -13.93 4.92
C LEU A 653 1.26 -12.84 4.25
N ALA A 654 0.71 -11.67 3.96
CA ALA A 654 1.53 -10.53 3.51
C ALA A 654 2.47 -9.99 4.60
N GLY A 655 2.23 -10.31 5.87
CA GLY A 655 3.05 -9.90 7.00
C GLY A 655 4.40 -10.60 7.13
N LEU A 656 4.56 -11.80 6.55
CA LEU A 656 5.80 -12.59 6.72
C LEU A 656 6.91 -12.21 5.74
N LEU A 657 6.58 -11.75 4.55
CA LEU A 657 7.58 -11.27 3.58
C LEU A 657 8.18 -9.93 3.98
N ALA A 658 7.39 -9.05 4.60
CA ALA A 658 7.89 -7.78 5.14
C ALA A 658 8.87 -8.00 6.31
N VAL A 659 8.66 -9.03 7.13
CA VAL A 659 9.58 -9.37 8.25
C VAL A 659 10.92 -9.89 7.75
N VAL A 660 10.95 -10.66 6.68
CA VAL A 660 12.20 -11.17 6.09
C VAL A 660 13.01 -10.03 5.47
N TYR A 661 12.35 -9.08 4.83
CA TYR A 661 12.99 -7.89 4.25
C TYR A 661 13.58 -6.95 5.33
N LEU A 662 12.84 -6.71 6.41
CA LEU A 662 13.32 -5.85 7.51
C LEU A 662 14.45 -6.48 8.33
N VAL A 663 14.50 -7.81 8.45
CA VAL A 663 15.63 -8.49 9.13
C VAL A 663 16.91 -8.43 8.29
N ARG A 664 16.81 -8.38 6.96
CA ARG A 664 17.98 -8.23 6.08
C ARG A 664 18.59 -6.82 6.14
N ARG A 665 17.80 -5.79 6.45
CA ARG A 665 18.25 -4.39 6.55
C ARG A 665 19.06 -4.09 7.83
N ASN A 666 18.95 -4.91 8.86
CA ASN A 666 19.60 -4.69 10.16
C ASN A 666 20.80 -5.64 10.44
N ASN A 667 21.28 -6.38 9.47
CA ASN A 667 22.54 -7.12 9.48
C ASN A 667 23.44 -6.61 8.36
#